data_e3c9f310a7ec0106bf3326ec319fd7a1
#
_entry.id   e3c9f310a7ec0106bf3326ec319fd7a1
#
_cell.length_a   1.000
_cell.length_b   1.000
_cell.length_c   1.000
_cell.angle_alpha   90.00
_cell.angle_beta   90.00
_cell.angle_gamma   90.00
#
_symmetry.space_group_name_H-M   'P 1'
#
loop_
_entity.id
_entity.type
_entity.pdbx_description
1 polymer ?
#
loop_
_entity_poly.entity_id
_entity_poly.type
_entity_poly.pdbx_seq_one_letter_code
_entity_poly.pdbx_strand_id
1 'polypeptide(L)'
;MAWYRQLRNIFRSGRLQSDLQKELAFHVTERAEELQQAGMSEADAERTAHLQFGNLTSQVERTRDMDIPERLDAALRNLRLAVRSLAKAPAFSITVILTLALGIGANSAVFSAIDAVLLRPLPFPNGDALLILTQSRLKSPEPNVAPIRLEDWNRLNSTLLGITGYYAQDSSELSGELPEKLKREFVAPRFLQVLGVSPALGRDFSPQEEHFGGPDAVLISDRLWHRRFNRSPDVLRKALRFGANSSPIVGVMPPSFQFPDRDVDVWSTSPPDAPYAQSREATWFTAIGRLKPGVTLAQARDNLMTVQSNLARQFPKPDAEIVPRVELLKESTVGGVRRSLWILFGSVSVLLLIACTNIAALLMSRSTSRQQEIAVRFSLGASRASVAAQQLAEVLVLAVVGAALGLAVATGASAVFRTLAHDLPRIEEIGLNWRIVLYCLACALATTMLSGLIPAIRSTRRNLSESLAHGDRSQVSGRHPLQLALVAAQVAFAVTLLAGAGLLLRSFQELGRVYPGFDARRVLTLHVSTSWGETSDFKSAKQRMDRIVDGLSSVPGVEAAASAAFLPGVPNEYQVELNTTEGRADTEPKMRADARYVTPSYFATLSIPLLTGEMCRNEPNRSTMMVNRTFANRYFGGSAAIGHHLVQPGNAYLPPSEIGGIVGDARETGLDHEPQPTVYWCNNLLQPGTFFLARTHGDPAALTQTVRRKIHELEPLRSVYDITPLSDHISDAYAENRLRTILLSCFAVTAVSLACVGLYGTLSYLVSLRRREVALRLALGALRNQVVGQFLAVGLRTAVLGCVAGLVLAAAFARLLSGMLFGVSPTDTITIVGVLAIVLVVSAAASLIPAVRAARVEPMQALREE
;
A
#
# COMPACT_ATOMS: atom_id res chain seq x y z
N MET A 1 5.14 45.92 -8.98
CA MET A 1 3.97 46.25 -9.83
C MET A 1 4.22 46.11 -11.34
N ALA A 2 5.43 46.29 -11.88
CA ALA A 2 5.72 46.14 -13.31
C ALA A 2 5.41 44.74 -13.90
N TRP A 3 5.80 43.68 -13.22
CA TRP A 3 5.56 42.28 -13.68
C TRP A 3 4.07 41.90 -13.80
N TYR A 4 3.21 42.50 -12.97
CA TYR A 4 1.75 42.23 -13.05
C TYR A 4 1.14 42.94 -14.27
N ARG A 5 1.61 44.13 -14.64
CA ARG A 5 1.23 44.81 -15.91
C ARG A 5 1.67 43.98 -17.11
N GLN A 6 2.88 43.51 -17.12
CA GLN A 6 3.42 42.66 -18.19
C GLN A 6 2.63 41.34 -18.35
N LEU A 7 2.26 40.66 -17.25
CA LEU A 7 1.37 39.49 -17.27
C LEU A 7 -0.02 39.79 -17.83
N ARG A 8 -0.62 40.93 -17.45
CA ARG A 8 -1.93 41.35 -17.96
C ARG A 8 -1.88 41.68 -19.47
N ASN A 9 -0.80 42.27 -19.93
CA ASN A 9 -0.59 42.63 -21.34
C ASN A 9 -0.49 41.39 -22.26
N ILE A 10 0.00 40.24 -21.74
CA ILE A 10 0.06 38.96 -22.46
C ILE A 10 -1.35 38.50 -22.88
N PHE A 11 -2.32 38.59 -21.96
CA PHE A 11 -3.72 38.19 -22.27
C PHE A 11 -4.48 39.19 -23.15
N ARG A 12 -3.92 40.43 -23.36
CA ARG A 12 -4.51 41.48 -24.17
C ARG A 12 -3.63 41.87 -25.37
N SER A 13 -2.71 41.00 -25.80
CA SER A 13 -1.71 41.29 -26.83
C SER A 13 -2.29 41.87 -28.14
N GLY A 14 -3.47 41.39 -28.57
CA GLY A 14 -4.15 41.91 -29.76
C GLY A 14 -4.68 43.34 -29.61
N ARG A 15 -5.16 43.73 -28.42
CA ARG A 15 -5.57 45.12 -28.10
C ARG A 15 -4.35 46.02 -27.97
N LEU A 16 -3.31 45.57 -27.29
CA LEU A 16 -2.07 46.31 -27.13
C LEU A 16 -1.43 46.64 -28.50
N GLN A 17 -1.44 45.66 -29.43
CA GLN A 17 -0.92 45.86 -30.78
C GLN A 17 -1.75 46.90 -31.58
N SER A 18 -3.07 46.84 -31.46
CA SER A 18 -3.96 47.83 -32.07
C SER A 18 -3.79 49.26 -31.50
N ASP A 19 -3.62 49.34 -30.17
CA ASP A 19 -3.45 50.60 -29.47
C ASP A 19 -2.08 51.24 -29.80
N LEU A 20 -0.98 50.42 -29.83
CA LEU A 20 0.34 50.84 -30.27
C LEU A 20 0.36 51.33 -31.75
N GLN A 21 -0.33 50.61 -32.64
CA GLN A 21 -0.47 51.04 -34.02
C GLN A 21 -1.17 52.37 -34.18
N LYS A 22 -2.21 52.64 -33.40
CA LYS A 22 -2.94 53.90 -33.36
C LYS A 22 -2.10 55.01 -32.82
N GLU A 23 -1.35 54.75 -31.75
CA GLU A 23 -0.47 55.74 -31.09
C GLU A 23 0.69 56.16 -32.00
N LEU A 24 1.33 55.20 -32.68
CA LEU A 24 2.37 55.48 -33.63
C LEU A 24 1.85 56.17 -34.89
N ALA A 25 0.68 55.79 -35.39
CA ALA A 25 0.01 56.50 -36.49
C ALA A 25 -0.30 57.93 -36.13
N PHE A 26 -0.78 58.19 -34.91
CA PHE A 26 -1.04 59.53 -34.39
C PHE A 26 0.26 60.40 -34.36
N HIS A 27 1.37 59.87 -33.86
CA HIS A 27 2.66 60.58 -33.84
C HIS A 27 3.24 60.85 -35.21
N VAL A 28 3.03 59.94 -36.19
CA VAL A 28 3.42 60.16 -37.56
C VAL A 28 2.58 61.31 -38.17
N THR A 29 1.26 61.33 -37.91
CA THR A 29 0.36 62.38 -38.34
C THR A 29 0.72 63.73 -37.72
N GLU A 30 0.93 63.77 -36.40
CA GLU A 30 1.35 64.96 -35.68
C GLU A 30 2.66 65.54 -36.23
N ARG A 31 3.65 64.69 -36.54
CA ARG A 31 4.91 65.10 -37.15
C ARG A 31 4.73 65.62 -38.57
N ALA A 32 3.81 65.04 -39.33
CA ALA A 32 3.49 65.51 -40.69
C ALA A 32 2.84 66.92 -40.61
N GLU A 33 1.96 67.17 -39.67
CA GLU A 33 1.34 68.50 -39.42
C GLU A 33 2.36 69.56 -39.02
N GLU A 34 3.31 69.19 -38.13
CA GLU A 34 4.41 70.11 -37.79
C GLU A 34 5.26 70.52 -38.99
N LEU A 35 5.57 69.55 -39.90
CA LEU A 35 6.34 69.83 -41.10
C LEU A 35 5.54 70.62 -42.13
N GLN A 36 4.22 70.51 -42.19
CA GLN A 36 3.34 71.36 -42.98
C GLN A 36 3.30 72.77 -42.48
N GLN A 37 3.22 72.95 -41.14
CA GLN A 37 3.32 74.28 -40.51
C GLN A 37 4.68 74.98 -40.77
N ALA A 38 5.77 74.17 -40.92
CA ALA A 38 7.07 74.62 -41.26
C ALA A 38 7.27 75.02 -42.77
N GLY A 39 6.16 74.87 -43.59
CA GLY A 39 6.16 75.27 -45.01
C GLY A 39 6.38 74.19 -46.04
N MET A 40 6.33 72.91 -45.67
CA MET A 40 6.40 71.78 -46.59
C MET A 40 5.03 71.51 -47.25
N SER A 41 5.03 70.96 -48.46
CA SER A 41 3.82 70.49 -49.09
C SER A 41 3.27 69.23 -48.34
N GLU A 42 1.96 69.05 -48.35
CA GLU A 42 1.32 67.92 -47.64
C GLU A 42 1.93 66.59 -48.02
N ALA A 43 2.18 66.33 -49.29
CA ALA A 43 2.77 65.07 -49.79
C ALA A 43 4.24 64.88 -49.36
N ASP A 44 5.05 65.99 -49.30
CA ASP A 44 6.44 65.89 -48.88
C ASP A 44 6.57 65.85 -47.34
N ALA A 45 5.63 66.42 -46.60
CA ALA A 45 5.59 66.40 -45.13
C ALA A 45 5.26 64.95 -44.66
N GLU A 46 4.25 64.30 -45.23
CA GLU A 46 3.94 62.91 -44.94
C GLU A 46 5.08 61.95 -45.25
N ARG A 47 5.71 62.15 -46.42
CA ARG A 47 6.85 61.30 -46.86
C ARG A 47 8.04 61.49 -45.92
N THR A 48 8.32 62.73 -45.52
CA THR A 48 9.43 63.06 -44.59
C THR A 48 9.16 62.55 -43.16
N ALA A 49 7.91 62.68 -42.70
CA ALA A 49 7.51 62.09 -41.40
C ALA A 49 7.69 60.58 -41.37
N HIS A 50 7.25 59.85 -42.39
CA HIS A 50 7.45 58.44 -42.54
C HIS A 50 8.92 58.01 -42.63
N LEU A 51 9.77 58.82 -43.34
CA LEU A 51 11.21 58.57 -43.42
C LEU A 51 11.95 58.79 -42.10
N GLN A 52 11.56 59.83 -41.34
CA GLN A 52 12.12 60.13 -40.02
C GLN A 52 11.73 59.09 -38.93
N PHE A 53 10.48 58.63 -39.00
CA PHE A 53 9.99 57.60 -38.06
C PHE A 53 10.55 56.20 -38.37
N GLY A 54 11.03 55.96 -39.59
CA GLY A 54 11.59 54.67 -40.01
C GLY A 54 10.52 53.58 -40.19
N ASN A 55 10.92 52.33 -40.10
CA ASN A 55 10.01 51.21 -40.28
C ASN A 55 9.10 51.05 -39.04
N LEU A 56 7.83 51.48 -39.20
CA LEU A 56 6.76 51.41 -38.19
C LEU A 56 6.62 50.01 -37.57
N THR A 57 6.70 48.99 -38.37
CA THR A 57 6.60 47.62 -37.94
C THR A 57 7.72 47.25 -36.95
N SER A 58 8.95 47.69 -37.21
CA SER A 58 10.12 47.49 -36.34
C SER A 58 9.99 48.26 -35.02
N GLN A 59 9.39 49.46 -35.02
CA GLN A 59 9.13 50.25 -33.83
C GLN A 59 8.05 49.60 -32.94
N VAL A 60 6.95 49.13 -33.54
CA VAL A 60 5.90 48.36 -32.88
C VAL A 60 6.47 47.10 -32.20
N GLU A 61 7.36 46.38 -32.89
CA GLU A 61 8.01 45.18 -32.35
C GLU A 61 8.92 45.50 -31.18
N ARG A 62 9.77 46.55 -31.27
CA ARG A 62 10.65 46.97 -30.16
C ARG A 62 9.90 47.41 -28.89
N THR A 63 8.82 48.17 -29.06
CA THR A 63 7.98 48.59 -27.93
C THR A 63 7.27 47.43 -27.29
N ARG A 64 6.76 46.50 -28.11
CA ARG A 64 6.14 45.26 -27.65
C ARG A 64 7.12 44.40 -26.83
N ASP A 65 8.38 44.27 -27.26
CA ASP A 65 9.41 43.48 -26.56
C ASP A 65 9.79 44.07 -25.19
N MET A 66 9.60 45.35 -25.00
CA MET A 66 9.75 45.99 -23.67
C MET A 66 8.56 45.75 -22.74
N ASP A 67 7.34 45.60 -23.29
CA ASP A 67 6.10 45.46 -22.54
C ASP A 67 5.69 44.02 -22.24
N ILE A 68 6.26 43.06 -22.99
CA ILE A 68 5.98 41.63 -22.81
C ILE A 68 7.30 40.86 -22.75
N PRO A 69 7.56 40.04 -21.71
CA PRO A 69 8.74 39.18 -21.66
C PRO A 69 8.75 38.22 -22.87
N GLU A 70 9.71 38.40 -23.80
CA GLU A 70 9.84 37.63 -25.05
C GLU A 70 9.70 36.12 -24.81
N ARG A 71 10.30 35.62 -23.74
CA ARG A 71 10.28 34.18 -23.40
C ARG A 71 8.88 33.68 -23.03
N LEU A 72 8.08 34.50 -22.36
CA LEU A 72 6.70 34.14 -21.97
C LEU A 72 5.73 34.20 -23.16
N ASP A 73 5.88 35.19 -24.04
CA ASP A 73 5.06 35.30 -25.25
C ASP A 73 5.38 34.15 -26.23
N ALA A 74 6.65 33.78 -26.39
CA ALA A 74 7.09 32.63 -27.16
C ALA A 74 6.53 31.32 -26.58
N ALA A 75 6.53 31.16 -25.25
CA ALA A 75 5.96 29.99 -24.59
C ALA A 75 4.46 29.87 -24.80
N LEU A 76 3.71 30.97 -24.70
CA LEU A 76 2.26 30.99 -24.94
C LEU A 76 1.89 30.78 -26.42
N ARG A 77 2.66 31.33 -27.34
CA ARG A 77 2.49 31.00 -28.77
C ARG A 77 2.71 29.53 -29.03
N ASN A 78 3.78 28.94 -28.49
CA ASN A 78 4.05 27.51 -28.62
C ASN A 78 2.92 26.68 -28.04
N LEU A 79 2.35 27.06 -26.89
CA LEU A 79 1.23 26.39 -26.25
C LEU A 79 -0.05 26.43 -27.11
N ARG A 80 -0.38 27.59 -27.69
CA ARG A 80 -1.55 27.74 -28.59
C ARG A 80 -1.37 26.91 -29.87
N LEU A 81 -0.16 26.93 -30.44
CA LEU A 81 0.17 26.11 -31.59
C LEU A 81 0.10 24.61 -31.26
N ALA A 82 0.58 24.20 -30.09
CA ALA A 82 0.49 22.85 -29.61
C ALA A 82 -0.97 22.37 -29.51
N VAL A 83 -1.85 23.14 -28.87
CA VAL A 83 -3.28 22.80 -28.76
C VAL A 83 -3.94 22.65 -30.13
N ARG A 84 -3.70 23.60 -31.06
CA ARG A 84 -4.25 23.53 -32.40
C ARG A 84 -3.73 22.30 -33.21
N SER A 85 -2.46 22.00 -33.05
CA SER A 85 -1.80 20.85 -33.66
C SER A 85 -2.37 19.53 -33.18
N LEU A 86 -2.62 19.43 -31.86
CA LEU A 86 -3.16 18.24 -31.20
C LEU A 86 -4.65 18.04 -31.53
N ALA A 87 -5.43 19.10 -31.66
CA ALA A 87 -6.83 19.04 -32.06
C ALA A 87 -7.04 18.49 -33.49
N LYS A 88 -6.05 18.69 -34.39
CA LYS A 88 -6.06 18.13 -35.77
C LYS A 88 -5.72 16.63 -35.83
N ALA A 89 -5.23 16.02 -34.73
CA ALA A 89 -4.89 14.60 -34.66
C ALA A 89 -5.53 13.93 -33.41
N PRO A 90 -6.87 13.80 -33.39
CA PRO A 90 -7.59 13.38 -32.17
C PRO A 90 -7.24 11.95 -31.73
N ALA A 91 -7.12 11.00 -32.64
CA ALA A 91 -6.78 9.62 -32.29
C ALA A 91 -5.42 9.51 -31.58
N PHE A 92 -4.40 10.22 -32.06
CA PHE A 92 -3.09 10.30 -31.43
C PHE A 92 -3.19 10.94 -30.03
N SER A 93 -3.86 12.10 -29.94
CA SER A 93 -3.98 12.83 -28.67
C SER A 93 -4.70 12.02 -27.60
N ILE A 94 -5.82 11.38 -27.95
CA ILE A 94 -6.60 10.51 -27.03
C ILE A 94 -5.75 9.32 -26.56
N THR A 95 -5.06 8.63 -27.48
CA THR A 95 -4.21 7.48 -27.09
C THR A 95 -3.13 7.90 -26.12
N VAL A 96 -2.43 9.02 -26.37
CA VAL A 96 -1.38 9.52 -25.48
C VAL A 96 -1.96 9.98 -24.15
N ILE A 97 -3.07 10.71 -24.14
CA ILE A 97 -3.73 11.18 -22.90
C ILE A 97 -4.19 10.00 -22.04
N LEU A 98 -4.82 8.97 -22.63
CA LEU A 98 -5.24 7.78 -21.89
C LEU A 98 -4.04 6.99 -21.33
N THR A 99 -2.98 6.84 -22.13
CA THR A 99 -1.73 6.19 -21.68
C THR A 99 -1.12 6.93 -20.49
N LEU A 100 -1.09 8.26 -20.55
CA LEU A 100 -0.58 9.10 -19.46
C LEU A 100 -1.49 9.07 -18.23
N ALA A 101 -2.80 9.15 -18.45
CA ALA A 101 -3.78 9.09 -17.34
C ALA A 101 -3.65 7.78 -16.54
N LEU A 102 -3.48 6.65 -17.24
CA LEU A 102 -3.26 5.36 -16.57
C LEU A 102 -1.89 5.32 -15.87
N GLY A 103 -0.81 5.72 -16.53
CA GLY A 103 0.54 5.67 -15.95
C GLY A 103 0.73 6.62 -14.77
N ILE A 104 0.33 7.90 -14.92
CA ILE A 104 0.42 8.90 -13.86
C ILE A 104 -0.60 8.60 -12.75
N GLY A 105 -1.81 8.19 -13.12
CA GLY A 105 -2.89 7.89 -12.16
C GLY A 105 -2.54 6.72 -11.25
N ALA A 106 -2.09 5.59 -11.81
CA ALA A 106 -1.66 4.44 -11.03
C ALA A 106 -0.47 4.79 -10.11
N ASN A 107 0.51 5.54 -10.64
CA ASN A 107 1.68 5.97 -9.87
C ASN A 107 1.29 6.89 -8.71
N SER A 108 0.38 7.84 -8.95
CA SER A 108 -0.11 8.77 -7.94
C SER A 108 -0.99 8.09 -6.88
N ALA A 109 -1.76 7.06 -7.24
CA ALA A 109 -2.55 6.29 -6.28
C ALA A 109 -1.63 5.53 -5.29
N VAL A 110 -0.59 4.85 -5.79
CA VAL A 110 0.39 4.16 -4.94
C VAL A 110 1.21 5.16 -4.12
N PHE A 111 1.60 6.30 -4.72
CA PHE A 111 2.29 7.36 -4.00
C PHE A 111 1.42 7.95 -2.87
N SER A 112 0.10 8.03 -3.06
CA SER A 112 -0.83 8.45 -2.00
C SER A 112 -0.78 7.53 -0.78
N ALA A 113 -0.68 6.22 -0.99
CA ALA A 113 -0.50 5.26 0.09
C ALA A 113 0.88 5.41 0.77
N ILE A 114 1.95 5.59 -0.01
CA ILE A 114 3.30 5.85 0.52
C ILE A 114 3.34 7.15 1.32
N ASP A 115 2.76 8.24 0.80
CA ASP A 115 2.70 9.51 1.52
C ASP A 115 1.99 9.37 2.86
N ALA A 116 0.80 8.75 2.86
CA ALA A 116 0.00 8.58 4.07
C ALA A 116 0.68 7.67 5.10
N VAL A 117 1.22 6.51 4.67
CA VAL A 117 1.73 5.49 5.58
C VAL A 117 3.20 5.75 5.95
N LEU A 118 4.07 6.05 4.98
CA LEU A 118 5.52 6.10 5.20
C LEU A 118 6.08 7.52 5.38
N LEU A 119 5.59 8.52 4.62
CA LEU A 119 6.24 9.82 4.57
C LEU A 119 5.68 10.80 5.62
N ARG A 120 4.37 10.79 5.85
CA ARG A 120 3.78 11.71 6.84
C ARG A 120 4.25 11.37 8.24
N PRO A 121 4.52 12.39 9.09
CA PRO A 121 4.76 12.19 10.51
C PRO A 121 3.51 11.58 11.18
N LEU A 122 3.69 10.95 12.32
CA LEU A 122 2.55 10.51 13.15
C LEU A 122 1.69 11.74 13.54
N PRO A 123 0.36 11.57 13.71
CA PRO A 123 -0.56 12.67 14.01
C PRO A 123 -0.44 13.17 15.46
N PHE A 124 0.79 13.22 15.98
CA PHE A 124 1.11 13.68 17.34
C PHE A 124 2.08 14.85 17.30
N PRO A 125 2.01 15.77 18.26
CA PRO A 125 3.04 16.79 18.43
C PRO A 125 4.41 16.13 18.60
N ASN A 126 5.38 16.51 17.74
CA ASN A 126 6.71 15.88 17.71
C ASN A 126 6.65 14.34 17.67
N GLY A 127 5.80 13.78 16.79
CA GLY A 127 5.57 12.34 16.69
C GLY A 127 6.84 11.49 16.43
N ASP A 128 7.87 12.08 15.82
CA ASP A 128 9.18 11.44 15.60
C ASP A 128 9.97 11.21 16.91
N ALA A 129 9.57 11.82 18.03
CA ALA A 129 10.14 11.57 19.35
C ALA A 129 9.44 10.42 20.11
N LEU A 130 8.37 9.84 19.55
CA LEU A 130 7.66 8.72 20.18
C LEU A 130 8.37 7.40 19.87
N LEU A 131 8.51 6.61 20.91
CA LEU A 131 9.14 5.29 20.91
C LEU A 131 8.13 4.23 21.32
N ILE A 132 8.30 3.02 20.75
CA ILE A 132 7.77 1.80 21.32
C ILE A 132 8.89 1.09 22.08
N LEU A 133 8.54 0.61 23.25
CA LEU A 133 9.45 -0.09 24.15
C LEU A 133 8.95 -1.52 24.28
N THR A 134 9.72 -2.45 23.79
CA THR A 134 9.43 -3.88 23.89
C THR A 134 10.56 -4.57 24.63
N GLN A 135 10.45 -5.85 24.84
CA GLN A 135 11.50 -6.65 25.46
C GLN A 135 11.71 -7.96 24.72
N SER A 136 12.81 -8.62 25.00
CA SER A 136 13.03 -10.01 24.60
C SER A 136 13.53 -10.79 25.81
N ARG A 137 13.08 -12.05 25.92
CA ARG A 137 13.56 -13.00 26.93
C ARG A 137 14.27 -14.13 26.18
N LEU A 138 15.51 -14.44 26.55
CA LEU A 138 16.31 -15.51 25.93
C LEU A 138 16.30 -15.48 24.38
N LYS A 139 16.34 -14.28 23.77
CA LYS A 139 16.24 -14.02 22.32
C LYS A 139 14.85 -14.22 21.70
N SER A 140 13.84 -14.63 22.45
CA SER A 140 12.45 -14.62 21.97
C SER A 140 11.86 -13.23 22.16
N PRO A 141 11.26 -12.63 21.11
CA PRO A 141 10.59 -11.35 21.23
C PRO A 141 9.41 -11.45 22.20
N GLU A 142 9.32 -10.49 23.11
CA GLU A 142 8.21 -10.31 24.05
C GLU A 142 7.69 -8.89 23.88
N PRO A 143 6.58 -8.67 23.15
CA PRO A 143 6.15 -7.31 22.78
C PRO A 143 5.65 -6.52 24.00
N ASN A 144 5.16 -7.22 25.03
CA ASN A 144 4.54 -6.61 26.19
C ASN A 144 5.52 -6.53 27.37
N VAL A 145 5.28 -5.53 28.24
CA VAL A 145 6.07 -5.23 29.44
C VAL A 145 5.19 -5.40 30.67
N ALA A 146 5.79 -5.89 31.77
CA ALA A 146 5.09 -5.94 33.05
C ALA A 146 4.84 -4.51 33.60
N PRO A 147 3.66 -4.22 34.17
CA PRO A 147 3.33 -2.88 34.71
C PRO A 147 4.38 -2.33 35.70
N ILE A 148 4.83 -3.15 36.62
CA ILE A 148 5.84 -2.76 37.62
C ILE A 148 7.19 -2.44 36.96
N ARG A 149 7.58 -3.20 35.92
CA ARG A 149 8.83 -2.93 35.18
C ARG A 149 8.70 -1.65 34.34
N LEU A 150 7.55 -1.41 33.75
CA LEU A 150 7.26 -0.17 33.04
C LEU A 150 7.44 1.04 33.95
N GLU A 151 6.92 0.98 35.18
CA GLU A 151 7.06 2.06 36.15
C GLU A 151 8.51 2.22 36.63
N ASP A 152 9.25 1.11 36.83
CA ASP A 152 10.68 1.17 37.14
C ASP A 152 11.46 1.82 36.00
N TRP A 153 11.21 1.43 34.76
CA TRP A 153 11.81 2.07 33.59
C TRP A 153 11.49 3.57 33.55
N ASN A 154 10.24 3.93 33.81
CA ASN A 154 9.82 5.33 33.82
C ASN A 154 10.55 6.13 34.92
N ARG A 155 10.69 5.59 36.10
CA ARG A 155 11.32 6.24 37.26
C ARG A 155 12.84 6.35 37.11
N LEU A 156 13.51 5.33 36.57
CA LEU A 156 14.99 5.21 36.54
C LEU A 156 15.64 5.75 35.28
N ASN A 157 14.86 5.97 34.20
CA ASN A 157 15.45 6.51 32.98
C ASN A 157 15.79 7.99 33.10
N SER A 158 16.81 8.43 32.33
CA SER A 158 17.23 9.82 32.25
C SER A 158 17.03 10.46 30.86
N THR A 159 16.68 9.65 29.85
CA THR A 159 16.65 10.04 28.44
C THR A 159 15.24 10.28 27.90
N LEU A 160 14.21 9.79 28.59
CA LEU A 160 12.81 9.94 28.19
C LEU A 160 12.12 10.97 29.06
N LEU A 161 11.15 11.70 28.48
CA LEU A 161 10.25 12.61 29.19
C LEU A 161 9.26 11.84 30.07
N GLY A 162 8.83 10.69 29.61
CA GLY A 162 7.94 9.78 30.30
C GLY A 162 7.74 8.49 29.53
N ILE A 163 7.37 7.44 30.24
CA ILE A 163 6.97 6.14 29.72
C ILE A 163 5.56 5.86 30.23
N THR A 164 4.71 5.31 29.37
CA THR A 164 3.37 4.87 29.67
C THR A 164 3.09 3.56 28.91
N GLY A 165 1.93 2.95 29.11
CA GLY A 165 1.57 1.74 28.41
C GLY A 165 0.06 1.64 28.19
N TYR A 166 -0.33 0.71 27.32
CA TYR A 166 -1.73 0.44 27.04
C TYR A 166 -1.95 -1.04 26.70
N TYR A 167 -3.18 -1.50 26.87
CA TYR A 167 -3.65 -2.80 26.37
C TYR A 167 -5.13 -2.76 26.05
N ALA A 168 -5.53 -3.53 25.03
CA ALA A 168 -6.92 -3.64 24.58
C ALA A 168 -7.69 -4.68 25.39
N GLN A 169 -8.95 -4.36 25.68
CA GLN A 169 -9.91 -5.31 26.18
C GLN A 169 -11.32 -4.93 25.74
N ASP A 170 -11.95 -5.74 24.93
CA ASP A 170 -13.34 -5.53 24.54
C ASP A 170 -14.26 -5.68 25.75
N SER A 171 -15.12 -4.70 25.95
CA SER A 171 -15.99 -4.64 27.13
C SER A 171 -17.45 -4.50 26.73
N SER A 172 -18.36 -5.15 27.51
CA SER A 172 -19.80 -4.94 27.38
C SER A 172 -20.21 -3.67 28.09
N GLU A 173 -20.84 -2.77 27.38
CA GLU A 173 -21.50 -1.60 27.93
C GLU A 173 -22.99 -1.90 28.14
N LEU A 174 -23.50 -1.60 29.33
CA LEU A 174 -24.79 -2.08 29.83
C LEU A 174 -25.84 -0.97 30.07
N SER A 175 -25.59 0.26 29.60
CA SER A 175 -26.57 1.35 29.83
C SER A 175 -27.72 1.31 28.81
N GLY A 176 -27.59 0.54 27.68
CA GLY A 176 -28.64 0.32 26.69
C GLY A 176 -29.56 -0.87 27.01
N GLU A 177 -30.54 -1.13 26.16
CA GLU A 177 -31.44 -2.30 26.28
C GLU A 177 -30.70 -3.63 26.09
N LEU A 178 -29.71 -3.65 25.20
CA LEU A 178 -28.85 -4.81 24.96
C LEU A 178 -27.38 -4.44 25.23
N PRO A 179 -26.58 -5.39 25.73
CA PRO A 179 -25.15 -5.18 25.89
C PRO A 179 -24.47 -4.83 24.56
N GLU A 180 -23.82 -3.66 24.52
CA GLU A 180 -23.08 -3.20 23.34
C GLU A 180 -21.59 -3.50 23.56
N LYS A 181 -20.93 -4.08 22.53
CA LYS A 181 -19.47 -4.18 22.52
C LYS A 181 -18.86 -2.78 22.33
N LEU A 182 -18.01 -2.35 23.25
CA LEU A 182 -17.12 -1.21 23.07
C LEU A 182 -15.67 -1.68 23.10
N LYS A 183 -14.88 -1.24 22.10
CA LYS A 183 -13.42 -1.45 22.09
C LYS A 183 -12.82 -0.51 23.12
N ARG A 184 -12.34 -1.08 24.22
CA ARG A 184 -11.82 -0.36 25.38
C ARG A 184 -10.32 -0.55 25.49
N GLU A 185 -9.60 0.55 25.62
CA GLU A 185 -8.17 0.57 25.90
C GLU A 185 -7.94 0.93 27.36
N PHE A 186 -7.14 0.13 28.03
CA PHE A 186 -6.66 0.43 29.37
C PHE A 186 -5.29 1.08 29.28
N VAL A 187 -5.15 2.26 29.87
CA VAL A 187 -3.94 3.08 29.76
C VAL A 187 -3.27 3.28 31.11
N ALA A 188 -1.95 3.18 31.13
CA ALA A 188 -1.14 3.51 32.29
C ALA A 188 -1.09 5.03 32.51
N PRO A 189 -0.69 5.50 33.72
CA PRO A 189 -0.59 6.92 34.04
C PRO A 189 0.21 7.71 32.97
N ARG A 190 -0.12 9.01 32.84
CA ARG A 190 0.56 9.95 31.91
C ARG A 190 0.36 9.64 30.41
N PHE A 191 -0.63 8.83 30.05
CA PHE A 191 -0.80 8.38 28.66
C PHE A 191 -0.95 9.54 27.67
N LEU A 192 -1.89 10.45 27.90
CA LEU A 192 -2.10 11.59 27.00
C LEU A 192 -0.94 12.59 27.06
N GLN A 193 -0.28 12.75 28.21
CA GLN A 193 0.90 13.61 28.37
C GLN A 193 2.08 13.11 27.54
N VAL A 194 2.35 11.78 27.54
CA VAL A 194 3.39 11.16 26.71
C VAL A 194 3.07 11.31 25.23
N LEU A 195 1.81 11.19 24.83
CA LEU A 195 1.37 11.42 23.44
C LEU A 195 1.30 12.90 23.05
N GLY A 196 1.27 13.81 24.05
CA GLY A 196 1.18 15.25 23.83
C GLY A 196 -0.18 15.68 23.27
N VAL A 197 -1.26 14.97 23.64
CA VAL A 197 -2.63 15.24 23.18
C VAL A 197 -3.51 15.58 24.37
N SER A 198 -4.46 16.49 24.16
CA SER A 198 -5.49 16.83 25.14
C SER A 198 -6.88 16.51 24.61
N PRO A 199 -7.83 16.20 25.47
CA PRO A 199 -9.24 16.03 25.10
C PRO A 199 -9.78 17.30 24.39
N ALA A 200 -10.66 17.12 23.42
CA ALA A 200 -11.35 18.22 22.74
C ALA A 200 -12.45 18.83 23.61
N LEU A 201 -13.04 18.04 24.52
CA LEU A 201 -14.05 18.44 25.49
C LEU A 201 -13.75 17.76 26.81
N GLY A 202 -13.90 18.48 27.94
CA GLY A 202 -13.64 17.94 29.26
C GLY A 202 -12.17 18.02 29.66
N ARG A 203 -11.66 17.02 30.35
CA ARG A 203 -10.31 16.95 30.92
C ARG A 203 -9.66 15.58 30.76
N ASP A 204 -8.35 15.50 30.97
CA ASP A 204 -7.57 14.27 31.13
C ASP A 204 -7.88 13.60 32.48
N PHE A 205 -7.41 12.38 32.66
CA PHE A 205 -7.47 11.69 33.96
C PHE A 205 -6.73 12.49 35.02
N SER A 206 -7.32 12.51 36.21
CA SER A 206 -6.68 13.10 37.40
C SER A 206 -5.72 12.07 38.03
N PRO A 207 -4.70 12.53 38.78
CA PRO A 207 -3.81 11.61 39.51
C PRO A 207 -4.53 10.61 40.43
N GLN A 208 -5.66 11.01 40.97
CA GLN A 208 -6.46 10.14 41.84
C GLN A 208 -7.13 9.00 41.07
N GLU A 209 -7.54 9.24 39.85
CA GLU A 209 -8.14 8.25 38.94
C GLU A 209 -7.08 7.29 38.35
N GLU A 210 -5.81 7.65 38.45
CA GLU A 210 -4.68 6.83 37.98
C GLU A 210 -4.11 5.88 39.05
N HIS A 211 -4.63 5.91 40.29
CA HIS A 211 -4.26 5.04 41.41
C HIS A 211 -5.28 3.94 41.62
N PHE A 212 -4.82 2.80 42.15
CA PHE A 212 -5.70 1.68 42.48
C PHE A 212 -6.66 2.06 43.60
N GLY A 213 -7.95 1.75 43.41
CA GLY A 213 -9.03 2.13 44.32
C GLY A 213 -9.49 3.59 44.18
N GLY A 214 -8.93 4.35 43.26
CA GLY A 214 -9.42 5.68 42.89
C GLY A 214 -10.78 5.62 42.18
N PRO A 215 -11.41 6.79 41.95
CA PRO A 215 -12.70 6.86 41.25
C PRO A 215 -12.55 6.41 39.79
N ASP A 216 -13.52 5.63 39.32
CA ASP A 216 -13.58 5.26 37.89
C ASP A 216 -13.78 6.49 37.00
N ALA A 217 -13.11 6.53 35.87
CA ALA A 217 -13.27 7.56 34.86
C ALA A 217 -12.99 7.00 33.46
N VAL A 218 -13.64 7.58 32.44
CA VAL A 218 -13.40 7.19 31.03
C VAL A 218 -13.30 8.40 30.14
N LEU A 219 -12.43 8.28 29.14
CA LEU A 219 -12.41 9.13 27.95
C LEU A 219 -13.09 8.39 26.81
N ILE A 220 -13.83 9.11 25.98
CA ILE A 220 -14.50 8.53 24.82
C ILE A 220 -13.98 9.11 23.50
N SER A 221 -14.10 8.33 22.43
CA SER A 221 -13.78 8.79 21.08
C SER A 221 -14.83 9.75 20.51
N ASP A 222 -14.43 10.63 19.59
CA ASP A 222 -15.37 11.48 18.83
C ASP A 222 -16.41 10.63 18.09
N ARG A 223 -16.01 9.45 17.60
CA ARG A 223 -16.87 8.49 16.91
C ARG A 223 -18.01 8.00 17.84
N LEU A 224 -17.69 7.57 19.08
CA LEU A 224 -18.68 7.15 20.07
C LEU A 224 -19.56 8.32 20.51
N TRP A 225 -18.98 9.51 20.70
CA TRP A 225 -19.71 10.73 21.04
C TRP A 225 -20.73 11.10 19.96
N HIS A 226 -20.34 11.00 18.65
CA HIS A 226 -21.25 11.22 17.54
C HIS A 226 -22.33 10.12 17.44
N ARG A 227 -21.93 8.85 17.44
CA ARG A 227 -22.81 7.70 17.20
C ARG A 227 -23.88 7.56 18.29
N ARG A 228 -23.51 7.72 19.57
CA ARG A 228 -24.37 7.42 20.71
C ARG A 228 -24.97 8.65 21.39
N PHE A 229 -24.22 9.72 21.41
CA PHE A 229 -24.58 10.93 22.15
C PHE A 229 -24.91 12.13 21.27
N ASN A 230 -24.97 11.93 19.96
CA ASN A 230 -25.29 12.95 18.93
C ASN A 230 -24.51 14.27 19.15
N ARG A 231 -23.24 14.17 19.54
CA ARG A 231 -22.35 15.32 19.88
C ARG A 231 -22.90 16.27 20.94
N SER A 232 -23.78 15.79 21.83
CA SER A 232 -24.30 16.60 22.93
C SER A 232 -23.19 16.99 23.91
N PRO A 233 -23.05 18.26 24.30
CA PRO A 233 -22.08 18.70 25.32
C PRO A 233 -22.41 18.13 26.72
N ASP A 234 -23.66 17.72 26.97
CA ASP A 234 -24.07 17.09 28.23
C ASP A 234 -23.45 15.70 28.46
N VAL A 235 -22.69 15.18 27.52
CA VAL A 235 -22.00 13.90 27.61
C VAL A 235 -21.11 13.79 28.86
N LEU A 236 -20.49 14.90 29.30
CA LEU A 236 -19.66 14.92 30.50
C LEU A 236 -20.45 14.72 31.82
N ARG A 237 -21.80 14.73 31.79
CA ARG A 237 -22.68 14.39 32.90
C ARG A 237 -23.17 12.95 32.86
N LYS A 238 -22.77 12.21 31.81
CA LYS A 238 -23.18 10.81 31.60
C LYS A 238 -22.09 9.86 32.08
N ALA A 239 -22.46 8.61 32.30
CA ALA A 239 -21.54 7.53 32.60
C ALA A 239 -21.79 6.32 31.69
N LEU A 240 -20.77 5.54 31.46
CA LEU A 240 -20.85 4.22 30.83
C LEU A 240 -20.85 3.15 31.91
N ARG A 241 -21.62 2.07 31.72
CA ARG A 241 -21.74 0.99 32.67
C ARG A 241 -21.03 -0.26 32.19
N PHE A 242 -19.97 -0.65 32.88
CA PHE A 242 -19.21 -1.86 32.63
C PHE A 242 -19.36 -2.83 33.80
N GLY A 243 -20.18 -3.87 33.61
CA GLY A 243 -20.54 -4.77 34.71
C GLY A 243 -21.28 -4.03 35.83
N ALA A 244 -20.76 -4.12 37.06
CA ALA A 244 -21.31 -3.41 38.22
C ALA A 244 -20.85 -1.95 38.33
N ASN A 245 -19.78 -1.57 37.61
CA ASN A 245 -19.16 -0.25 37.71
C ASN A 245 -19.82 0.76 36.79
N SER A 246 -20.03 1.96 37.31
CA SER A 246 -20.47 3.13 36.53
C SER A 246 -19.31 4.09 36.41
N SER A 247 -18.79 4.26 35.22
CA SER A 247 -17.59 5.06 34.91
C SER A 247 -18.02 6.39 34.26
N PRO A 248 -17.90 7.52 34.95
CA PRO A 248 -18.22 8.84 34.44
C PRO A 248 -17.35 9.20 33.23
N ILE A 249 -17.97 9.84 32.22
CA ILE A 249 -17.26 10.37 31.06
C ILE A 249 -16.62 11.71 31.45
N VAL A 250 -15.27 11.75 31.52
CA VAL A 250 -14.52 12.95 31.93
C VAL A 250 -14.00 13.78 30.77
N GLY A 251 -13.94 13.18 29.56
CA GLY A 251 -13.55 13.91 28.35
C GLY A 251 -13.86 13.17 27.08
N VAL A 252 -13.78 13.92 25.97
CA VAL A 252 -13.96 13.44 24.60
C VAL A 252 -12.68 13.72 23.81
N MET A 253 -12.13 12.69 23.18
CA MET A 253 -10.92 12.81 22.40
C MET A 253 -11.19 13.52 21.04
N PRO A 254 -10.24 14.26 20.48
CA PRO A 254 -10.40 14.90 19.18
C PRO A 254 -10.55 13.86 18.06
N PRO A 255 -11.24 14.19 16.93
CA PRO A 255 -11.46 13.27 15.80
C PRO A 255 -10.16 12.75 15.18
N SER A 256 -9.06 13.52 15.29
CA SER A 256 -7.73 13.12 14.80
C SER A 256 -7.03 12.10 15.70
N PHE A 257 -7.53 11.83 16.92
CA PHE A 257 -6.93 10.88 17.83
C PHE A 257 -7.45 9.46 17.56
N GLN A 258 -6.64 8.67 16.90
CA GLN A 258 -6.96 7.31 16.46
C GLN A 258 -5.86 6.35 16.94
N PHE A 259 -5.59 6.36 18.26
CA PHE A 259 -4.51 5.57 18.84
C PHE A 259 -4.98 4.73 20.03
N PRO A 260 -4.50 3.47 20.16
CA PRO A 260 -3.58 2.77 19.25
C PRO A 260 -4.22 2.39 17.90
N ASP A 261 -5.54 2.26 17.86
CA ASP A 261 -6.35 1.95 16.70
C ASP A 261 -7.49 2.95 16.50
N ARG A 262 -7.96 3.07 15.26
CA ARG A 262 -9.10 3.92 14.89
C ARG A 262 -10.43 3.50 15.53
N ASP A 263 -10.52 2.20 15.88
CA ASP A 263 -11.77 1.59 16.35
C ASP A 263 -11.96 1.67 17.85
N VAL A 264 -11.00 2.24 18.57
CA VAL A 264 -11.12 2.46 20.01
C VAL A 264 -12.30 3.39 20.30
N ASP A 265 -13.18 2.93 21.18
CA ASP A 265 -14.35 3.68 21.61
C ASP A 265 -14.09 4.39 22.95
N VAL A 266 -13.32 3.75 23.86
CA VAL A 266 -13.17 4.18 25.25
C VAL A 266 -11.73 3.97 25.72
N TRP A 267 -11.18 4.93 26.45
CA TRP A 267 -9.94 4.79 27.22
C TRP A 267 -10.26 4.82 28.72
N SER A 268 -9.65 3.93 29.49
CA SER A 268 -9.82 3.80 30.95
C SER A 268 -8.47 3.63 31.61
N THR A 269 -8.35 4.02 32.87
CA THR A 269 -7.10 3.89 33.61
C THR A 269 -6.80 2.43 33.96
N SER A 270 -5.52 2.07 33.96
CA SER A 270 -4.99 0.80 34.50
C SER A 270 -3.83 1.11 35.43
N PRO A 271 -4.11 1.20 36.72
CA PRO A 271 -3.14 1.58 37.75
C PRO A 271 -2.03 0.54 37.91
N PRO A 272 -0.73 0.92 37.82
CA PRO A 272 0.39 -0.01 37.98
C PRO A 272 0.62 -0.38 39.46
N ASP A 273 0.04 0.34 40.39
CA ASP A 273 0.07 0.07 41.85
C ASP A 273 -0.97 -0.95 42.29
N ALA A 274 -1.81 -1.44 41.38
CA ALA A 274 -2.78 -2.49 41.70
C ALA A 274 -2.08 -3.80 42.14
N PRO A 275 -2.66 -4.55 43.10
CA PRO A 275 -2.09 -5.81 43.61
C PRO A 275 -1.78 -6.83 42.51
N TYR A 276 -2.65 -6.93 41.49
CA TYR A 276 -2.47 -7.82 40.36
C TYR A 276 -1.37 -7.37 39.38
N ALA A 277 -0.97 -6.09 39.42
CA ALA A 277 0.05 -5.50 38.58
C ALA A 277 1.49 -5.62 39.11
N GLN A 278 1.66 -6.20 40.34
CA GLN A 278 2.96 -6.29 40.99
C GLN A 278 3.82 -7.46 40.55
N SER A 279 3.30 -8.35 39.69
CA SER A 279 4.08 -9.43 39.13
C SER A 279 5.02 -8.94 38.02
N ARG A 280 6.33 -9.24 38.13
CA ARG A 280 7.30 -8.92 37.10
C ARG A 280 7.28 -9.90 35.90
N GLU A 281 6.65 -11.05 36.07
CA GLU A 281 6.52 -12.08 35.06
C GLU A 281 5.26 -11.92 34.19
N ALA A 282 4.24 -11.23 34.74
CA ALA A 282 2.99 -10.99 34.03
C ALA A 282 3.09 -9.74 33.13
N THR A 283 3.21 -9.96 31.84
CA THR A 283 3.47 -8.91 30.83
C THR A 283 2.22 -8.70 29.97
N TRP A 284 1.67 -7.49 29.96
CA TRP A 284 0.49 -7.15 29.13
C TRP A 284 0.48 -5.75 28.57
N PHE A 285 1.31 -4.81 29.07
CA PHE A 285 1.38 -3.46 28.52
C PHE A 285 2.23 -3.38 27.26
N THR A 286 1.66 -2.83 26.19
CA THR A 286 2.46 -2.27 25.09
C THR A 286 2.99 -0.92 25.58
N ALA A 287 4.30 -0.83 25.80
CA ALA A 287 4.92 0.36 26.39
C ALA A 287 5.33 1.38 25.32
N ILE A 288 5.03 2.65 25.56
CA ILE A 288 5.44 3.78 24.73
C ILE A 288 6.17 4.82 25.58
N GLY A 289 7.12 5.51 24.95
CA GLY A 289 7.90 6.57 25.60
C GLY A 289 8.10 7.76 24.69
N ARG A 290 8.49 8.88 25.28
CA ARG A 290 8.84 10.09 24.53
C ARG A 290 10.28 10.52 24.82
N LEU A 291 11.08 10.72 23.79
CA LEU A 291 12.46 11.23 23.88
C LEU A 291 12.47 12.66 24.46
N LYS A 292 13.45 12.95 25.33
CA LYS A 292 13.78 14.32 25.69
C LYS A 292 14.38 15.08 24.49
N PRO A 293 14.17 16.39 24.38
CA PRO A 293 14.78 17.19 23.33
C PRO A 293 16.31 17.00 23.30
N GLY A 294 16.84 16.76 22.09
CA GLY A 294 18.29 16.58 21.86
C GLY A 294 18.84 15.20 22.19
N VAL A 295 18.02 14.26 22.69
CA VAL A 295 18.45 12.88 22.94
C VAL A 295 18.22 12.03 21.69
N THR A 296 19.23 11.21 21.35
CA THR A 296 19.16 10.28 20.22
C THR A 296 18.56 8.93 20.62
N LEU A 297 18.03 8.19 19.64
CA LEU A 297 17.52 6.83 19.85
C LEU A 297 18.60 5.88 20.44
N ALA A 298 19.87 6.04 20.03
CA ALA A 298 20.98 5.24 20.55
C ALA A 298 21.21 5.49 22.05
N GLN A 299 21.22 6.76 22.47
CA GLN A 299 21.35 7.15 23.87
C GLN A 299 20.19 6.61 24.73
N ALA A 300 18.95 6.66 24.21
CA ALA A 300 17.81 6.11 24.93
C ALA A 300 17.90 4.58 25.08
N ARG A 301 18.37 3.89 24.04
CA ARG A 301 18.63 2.44 24.06
C ARG A 301 19.67 2.07 25.10
N ASP A 302 20.80 2.74 25.10
CA ASP A 302 21.92 2.47 26.02
C ASP A 302 21.52 2.77 27.47
N ASN A 303 20.78 3.86 27.69
CA ASN A 303 20.26 4.21 29.02
C ASN A 303 19.29 3.13 29.53
N LEU A 304 18.33 2.70 28.72
CA LEU A 304 17.36 1.68 29.13
C LEU A 304 18.00 0.31 29.34
N MET A 305 19.04 -0.04 28.56
CA MET A 305 19.87 -1.24 28.78
C MET A 305 20.58 -1.17 30.14
N THR A 306 21.12 -0.02 30.50
CA THR A 306 21.77 0.21 31.80
C THR A 306 20.77 0.08 32.96
N VAL A 307 19.59 0.69 32.81
CA VAL A 307 18.49 0.58 33.78
C VAL A 307 18.10 -0.88 33.99
N GLN A 308 17.89 -1.63 32.90
CA GLN A 308 17.49 -3.03 32.95
C GLN A 308 18.60 -3.91 33.57
N SER A 309 19.88 -3.64 33.28
CA SER A 309 21.00 -4.34 33.89
C SER A 309 21.05 -4.16 35.41
N ASN A 310 20.66 -2.98 35.91
CA ASN A 310 20.56 -2.72 37.34
C ASN A 310 19.36 -3.47 37.96
N LEU A 311 18.20 -3.46 37.26
CA LEU A 311 17.01 -4.24 37.71
C LEU A 311 17.30 -5.75 37.70
N ALA A 312 18.03 -6.27 36.72
CA ALA A 312 18.44 -7.67 36.67
C ALA A 312 19.30 -8.10 37.89
N ARG A 313 20.15 -7.20 38.41
CA ARG A 313 20.93 -7.45 39.65
C ARG A 313 20.05 -7.44 40.87
N GLN A 314 19.05 -6.55 40.88
CA GLN A 314 18.11 -6.44 42.00
C GLN A 314 17.08 -7.57 42.01
N PHE A 315 16.65 -8.03 40.84
CA PHE A 315 15.62 -9.06 40.64
C PHE A 315 16.12 -10.18 39.74
N PRO A 316 17.07 -11.05 40.19
CA PRO A 316 17.78 -11.98 39.33
C PRO A 316 16.89 -13.03 38.64
N LYS A 317 15.80 -13.48 39.26
CA LYS A 317 14.89 -14.47 38.66
C LYS A 317 14.01 -13.88 37.55
N PRO A 318 13.20 -12.81 37.74
CA PRO A 318 12.31 -12.33 36.71
C PRO A 318 12.96 -11.43 35.65
N ASP A 319 14.09 -10.75 35.96
CA ASP A 319 14.62 -9.68 35.14
C ASP A 319 15.99 -9.99 34.49
N ALA A 320 16.70 -11.08 34.89
CA ALA A 320 18.06 -11.40 34.40
C ALA A 320 18.14 -11.63 32.89
N GLU A 321 17.11 -12.26 32.34
CA GLU A 321 17.05 -12.63 30.91
C GLU A 321 16.33 -11.59 30.04
N ILE A 322 15.88 -10.48 30.63
CA ILE A 322 15.16 -9.44 29.90
C ILE A 322 16.14 -8.49 29.23
N VAL A 323 15.94 -8.30 27.93
CA VAL A 323 16.67 -7.33 27.13
C VAL A 323 15.67 -6.34 26.52
N PRO A 324 15.72 -5.05 26.95
CA PRO A 324 14.81 -4.03 26.38
C PRO A 324 15.16 -3.73 24.93
N ARG A 325 14.14 -3.49 24.13
CA ARG A 325 14.24 -3.03 22.75
C ARG A 325 13.54 -1.69 22.62
N VAL A 326 14.21 -0.75 21.96
CA VAL A 326 13.72 0.62 21.78
C VAL A 326 13.72 0.93 20.29
N GLU A 327 12.54 1.21 19.76
CA GLU A 327 12.33 1.52 18.34
C GLU A 327 11.45 2.77 18.20
N LEU A 328 11.51 3.45 17.05
CA LEU A 328 10.58 4.54 16.79
C LEU A 328 9.16 3.97 16.63
N LEU A 329 8.18 4.60 17.26
CA LEU A 329 6.78 4.18 17.14
C LEU A 329 6.32 4.14 15.67
N LYS A 330 6.76 5.11 14.87
CA LYS A 330 6.49 5.13 13.42
C LYS A 330 7.06 3.89 12.72
N GLU A 331 8.30 3.52 13.02
CA GLU A 331 8.95 2.35 12.39
C GLU A 331 8.23 1.05 12.74
N SER A 332 7.87 0.86 14.00
CA SER A 332 7.08 -0.29 14.46
C SER A 332 5.72 -0.38 13.78
N THR A 333 5.03 0.77 13.63
CA THR A 333 3.68 0.80 13.02
C THR A 333 3.70 0.48 11.52
N VAL A 334 4.75 0.93 10.78
CA VAL A 334 4.77 0.84 9.32
C VAL A 334 5.79 -0.15 8.76
N GLY A 335 6.66 -0.72 9.62
CA GLY A 335 7.78 -1.58 9.20
C GLY A 335 7.33 -2.79 8.39
N GLY A 336 6.24 -3.44 8.79
CA GLY A 336 5.69 -4.63 8.12
C GLY A 336 5.26 -4.37 6.68
N VAL A 337 4.65 -3.22 6.40
CA VAL A 337 4.09 -2.89 5.08
C VAL A 337 5.06 -2.11 4.18
N ARG A 338 6.17 -1.61 4.72
CA ARG A 338 7.14 -0.76 4.02
C ARG A 338 7.68 -1.40 2.75
N ARG A 339 8.13 -2.65 2.84
CA ARG A 339 8.69 -3.39 1.70
C ARG A 339 7.67 -3.58 0.59
N SER A 340 6.44 -3.92 0.95
CA SER A 340 5.32 -4.11 0.02
C SER A 340 5.01 -2.83 -0.75
N LEU A 341 4.90 -1.69 -0.07
CA LEU A 341 4.60 -0.41 -0.68
C LEU A 341 5.72 0.05 -1.63
N TRP A 342 7.00 -0.17 -1.30
CA TRP A 342 8.11 0.15 -2.19
C TRP A 342 8.13 -0.74 -3.43
N ILE A 343 7.80 -2.03 -3.32
CA ILE A 343 7.69 -2.95 -4.47
C ILE A 343 6.54 -2.51 -5.39
N LEU A 344 5.38 -2.19 -4.84
CA LEU A 344 4.25 -1.66 -5.61
C LEU A 344 4.62 -0.35 -6.32
N PHE A 345 5.30 0.57 -5.62
CA PHE A 345 5.77 1.83 -6.19
C PHE A 345 6.77 1.63 -7.32
N GLY A 346 7.74 0.73 -7.15
CA GLY A 346 8.66 0.33 -8.21
C GLY A 346 7.92 -0.22 -9.43
N SER A 347 6.92 -1.06 -9.22
CA SER A 347 6.11 -1.65 -10.28
C SER A 347 5.32 -0.62 -11.09
N VAL A 348 4.66 0.34 -10.42
CA VAL A 348 3.93 1.42 -11.13
C VAL A 348 4.88 2.42 -11.77
N SER A 349 6.10 2.62 -11.22
CA SER A 349 7.13 3.44 -11.86
C SER A 349 7.62 2.80 -13.16
N VAL A 350 7.79 1.48 -13.19
CA VAL A 350 8.07 0.73 -14.42
C VAL A 350 6.92 0.88 -15.43
N LEU A 351 5.66 0.83 -14.98
CA LEU A 351 4.50 1.09 -15.84
C LEU A 351 4.54 2.50 -16.45
N LEU A 352 4.91 3.51 -15.69
CA LEU A 352 5.09 4.88 -16.19
C LEU A 352 6.22 4.96 -17.22
N LEU A 353 7.33 4.23 -17.02
CA LEU A 353 8.41 4.14 -18.01
C LEU A 353 7.95 3.48 -19.31
N ILE A 354 7.12 2.44 -19.25
CA ILE A 354 6.48 1.84 -20.44
C ILE A 354 5.64 2.90 -21.17
N ALA A 355 4.84 3.67 -20.43
CA ALA A 355 4.05 4.75 -21.00
C ALA A 355 4.94 5.82 -21.67
N CYS A 356 6.03 6.24 -21.04
CA CYS A 356 6.99 7.20 -21.59
C CYS A 356 7.63 6.69 -22.88
N THR A 357 8.07 5.43 -22.90
CA THR A 357 8.69 4.83 -24.08
C THR A 357 7.69 4.67 -25.23
N ASN A 358 6.44 4.34 -24.92
CA ASN A 358 5.36 4.27 -25.91
C ASN A 358 5.10 5.63 -26.56
N ILE A 359 4.99 6.67 -25.75
CA ILE A 359 4.79 8.05 -26.21
C ILE A 359 5.98 8.53 -27.04
N ALA A 360 7.22 8.25 -26.62
CA ALA A 360 8.42 8.58 -27.37
C ALA A 360 8.41 7.92 -28.76
N ALA A 361 8.01 6.65 -28.86
CA ALA A 361 7.88 5.94 -30.14
C ALA A 361 6.82 6.57 -31.04
N LEU A 362 5.64 6.92 -30.51
CA LEU A 362 4.56 7.59 -31.22
C LEU A 362 4.97 9.00 -31.70
N LEU A 363 5.67 9.77 -30.85
CA LEU A 363 6.19 11.10 -31.22
C LEU A 363 7.24 11.02 -32.31
N MET A 364 8.14 10.01 -32.30
CA MET A 364 9.11 9.80 -33.34
C MET A 364 8.43 9.47 -34.66
N SER A 365 7.39 8.66 -34.66
CA SER A 365 6.57 8.38 -35.84
C SER A 365 5.95 9.66 -36.40
N ARG A 366 5.36 10.50 -35.55
CA ARG A 366 4.74 11.77 -35.95
C ARG A 366 5.74 12.82 -36.45
N SER A 367 6.92 12.91 -35.84
CA SER A 367 7.96 13.84 -36.25
C SER A 367 8.47 13.57 -37.69
N THR A 368 8.49 12.30 -38.09
CA THR A 368 8.90 11.91 -39.43
C THR A 368 7.84 12.30 -40.48
N SER A 369 6.55 12.18 -40.18
CA SER A 369 5.48 12.63 -41.09
C SER A 369 5.42 14.16 -41.26
N ARG A 370 6.09 14.92 -40.37
CA ARG A 370 6.16 16.40 -40.39
C ARG A 370 7.53 16.94 -40.87
N GLN A 371 8.38 16.11 -41.46
CA GLN A 371 9.74 16.53 -41.85
C GLN A 371 9.73 17.70 -42.82
N GLN A 372 8.80 17.71 -43.79
CA GLN A 372 8.67 18.81 -44.76
C GLN A 372 8.27 20.12 -44.04
N GLU A 373 7.31 20.09 -43.14
CA GLU A 373 6.92 21.27 -42.37
C GLU A 373 8.10 21.83 -41.55
N ILE A 374 8.87 20.94 -40.91
CA ILE A 374 10.07 21.33 -40.12
C ILE A 374 11.17 21.92 -41.04
N ALA A 375 11.38 21.32 -42.24
CA ALA A 375 12.37 21.80 -43.22
C ALA A 375 12.02 23.21 -43.74
N VAL A 376 10.72 23.47 -44.04
CA VAL A 376 10.24 24.80 -44.43
C VAL A 376 10.46 25.82 -43.31
N ARG A 377 10.25 25.46 -42.06
CA ARG A 377 10.50 26.37 -40.94
C ARG A 377 11.97 26.72 -40.77
N PHE A 378 12.86 25.73 -40.94
CA PHE A 378 14.30 26.02 -40.94
C PHE A 378 14.74 26.89 -42.09
N SER A 379 14.19 26.71 -43.31
CA SER A 379 14.49 27.59 -44.45
C SER A 379 13.99 29.03 -44.23
N LEU A 380 12.93 29.19 -43.39
CA LEU A 380 12.43 30.52 -43.00
C LEU A 380 13.18 31.11 -41.78
N GLY A 381 14.27 30.49 -41.32
CA GLY A 381 15.14 31.01 -40.24
C GLY A 381 14.78 30.58 -38.80
N ALA A 382 13.90 29.60 -38.59
CA ALA A 382 13.57 29.13 -37.25
C ALA A 382 14.80 28.46 -36.56
N SER A 383 15.09 28.82 -35.30
CA SER A 383 16.18 28.21 -34.55
C SER A 383 15.84 26.78 -34.15
N ARG A 384 16.88 25.94 -33.99
CA ARG A 384 16.73 24.55 -33.48
C ARG A 384 16.05 24.49 -32.13
N ALA A 385 16.37 25.47 -31.25
CA ALA A 385 15.76 25.59 -29.90
C ALA A 385 14.25 25.88 -29.98
N SER A 386 13.82 26.71 -30.94
CA SER A 386 12.41 27.07 -31.13
C SER A 386 11.57 25.86 -31.58
N VAL A 387 12.09 25.05 -32.50
CA VAL A 387 11.42 23.83 -32.96
C VAL A 387 11.36 22.80 -31.84
N ALA A 388 12.43 22.59 -31.08
CA ALA A 388 12.46 21.71 -29.92
C ALA A 388 11.48 22.16 -28.83
N ALA A 389 11.46 23.47 -28.52
CA ALA A 389 10.54 24.03 -27.53
C ALA A 389 9.07 23.82 -27.90
N GLN A 390 8.73 23.94 -29.18
CA GLN A 390 7.38 23.68 -29.68
C GLN A 390 6.99 22.19 -29.52
N GLN A 391 7.89 21.26 -29.87
CA GLN A 391 7.63 19.84 -29.68
C GLN A 391 7.47 19.46 -28.19
N LEU A 392 8.31 20.03 -27.31
CA LEU A 392 8.16 19.85 -25.88
C LEU A 392 6.86 20.44 -25.35
N ALA A 393 6.40 21.58 -25.91
CA ALA A 393 5.10 22.17 -25.55
C ALA A 393 3.92 21.25 -25.94
N GLU A 394 3.98 20.54 -27.10
CA GLU A 394 2.96 19.58 -27.48
C GLU A 394 2.90 18.42 -26.45
N VAL A 395 4.06 17.89 -26.04
CA VAL A 395 4.12 16.81 -25.03
C VAL A 395 3.66 17.29 -23.66
N LEU A 396 4.03 18.52 -23.27
CA LEU A 396 3.61 19.11 -21.99
C LEU A 396 2.10 19.28 -21.90
N VAL A 397 1.44 19.75 -22.97
CA VAL A 397 -0.03 19.86 -23.02
C VAL A 397 -0.68 18.49 -22.82
N LEU A 398 -0.20 17.47 -23.51
CA LEU A 398 -0.70 16.10 -23.37
C LEU A 398 -0.46 15.57 -21.96
N ALA A 399 0.72 15.85 -21.39
CA ALA A 399 1.10 15.41 -20.05
C ALA A 399 0.27 16.09 -18.95
N VAL A 400 -0.04 17.37 -19.08
CA VAL A 400 -0.88 18.09 -18.11
C VAL A 400 -2.34 17.60 -18.17
N VAL A 401 -2.89 17.42 -19.37
CA VAL A 401 -4.25 16.86 -19.53
C VAL A 401 -4.29 15.41 -19.03
N GLY A 402 -3.28 14.61 -19.38
CA GLY A 402 -3.13 13.25 -18.88
C GLY A 402 -3.00 13.18 -17.35
N ALA A 403 -2.26 14.12 -16.74
CA ALA A 403 -2.12 14.20 -15.28
C ALA A 403 -3.45 14.61 -14.61
N ALA A 404 -4.21 15.53 -15.20
CA ALA A 404 -5.53 15.91 -14.68
C ALA A 404 -6.52 14.73 -14.67
N LEU A 405 -6.58 13.97 -15.77
CA LEU A 405 -7.36 12.73 -15.82
C LEU A 405 -6.75 11.64 -14.91
N GLY A 406 -5.42 11.55 -14.83
CA GLY A 406 -4.70 10.66 -13.94
C GLY A 406 -5.03 10.93 -12.48
N LEU A 407 -5.22 12.18 -12.10
CA LEU A 407 -5.64 12.56 -10.74
C LEU A 407 -7.06 12.03 -10.45
N ALA A 408 -7.99 12.08 -11.42
CA ALA A 408 -9.32 11.48 -11.28
C ALA A 408 -9.23 9.94 -11.16
N VAL A 409 -8.36 9.30 -11.93
CA VAL A 409 -8.08 7.85 -11.81
C VAL A 409 -7.49 7.53 -10.44
N ALA A 410 -6.54 8.34 -9.95
CA ALA A 410 -5.90 8.15 -8.65
C ALA A 410 -6.92 8.26 -7.50
N THR A 411 -7.88 9.20 -7.56
CA THR A 411 -8.94 9.32 -6.53
C THR A 411 -9.83 8.10 -6.50
N GLY A 412 -10.27 7.61 -7.67
CA GLY A 412 -11.05 6.38 -7.79
C GLY A 412 -10.29 5.14 -7.30
N ALA A 413 -9.02 5.00 -7.72
CA ALA A 413 -8.15 3.90 -7.28
C ALA A 413 -7.88 3.94 -5.78
N SER A 414 -7.69 5.13 -5.18
CA SER A 414 -7.53 5.29 -3.72
C SER A 414 -8.79 4.92 -2.96
N ALA A 415 -9.99 5.15 -3.50
CA ALA A 415 -11.25 4.72 -2.90
C ALA A 415 -11.35 3.18 -2.89
N VAL A 416 -11.07 2.53 -4.03
CA VAL A 416 -11.03 1.06 -4.14
C VAL A 416 -9.94 0.47 -3.22
N PHE A 417 -8.78 1.10 -3.14
CA PHE A 417 -7.69 0.67 -2.26
C PHE A 417 -8.12 0.69 -0.79
N ARG A 418 -8.84 1.73 -0.34
CA ARG A 418 -9.39 1.81 1.02
C ARG A 418 -10.41 0.70 1.33
N THR A 419 -11.19 0.25 0.36
CA THR A 419 -12.14 -0.85 0.55
C THR A 419 -11.48 -2.23 0.57
N LEU A 420 -10.33 -2.40 -0.07
CA LEU A 420 -9.63 -3.69 -0.17
C LEU A 420 -8.55 -3.90 0.92
N ALA A 421 -8.06 -2.84 1.52
CA ALA A 421 -6.90 -2.85 2.40
C ALA A 421 -7.25 -2.40 3.83
N HIS A 422 -8.33 -2.96 4.42
CA HIS A 422 -8.88 -2.54 5.72
C HIS A 422 -7.85 -2.51 6.86
N ASP A 423 -6.86 -3.39 6.83
CA ASP A 423 -5.88 -3.58 7.91
C ASP A 423 -4.62 -2.71 7.75
N LEU A 424 -4.53 -1.89 6.69
CA LEU A 424 -3.39 -1.01 6.55
C LEU A 424 -3.44 0.14 7.56
N PRO A 425 -2.32 0.41 8.26
CA PRO A 425 -2.26 1.56 9.15
C PRO A 425 -2.51 2.85 8.38
N ARG A 426 -3.27 3.78 8.99
CA ARG A 426 -3.54 5.13 8.46
C ARG A 426 -4.27 5.17 7.11
N ILE A 427 -5.06 4.16 6.81
CA ILE A 427 -5.76 4.02 5.52
C ILE A 427 -6.69 5.21 5.20
N GLU A 428 -7.28 5.83 6.21
CA GLU A 428 -8.18 6.98 6.05
C GLU A 428 -7.47 8.25 5.56
N GLU A 429 -6.15 8.34 5.82
CA GLU A 429 -5.32 9.45 5.34
C GLU A 429 -4.96 9.31 3.84
N ILE A 430 -5.24 8.15 3.23
CA ILE A 430 -5.03 7.92 1.80
C ILE A 430 -6.09 8.69 1.02
N GLY A 431 -5.72 9.76 0.38
CA GLY A 431 -6.64 10.60 -0.38
C GLY A 431 -5.94 11.79 -1.03
N LEU A 432 -6.72 12.56 -1.78
CA LEU A 432 -6.20 13.72 -2.50
C LEU A 432 -5.73 14.81 -1.53
N ASN A 433 -4.47 15.21 -1.68
CA ASN A 433 -3.88 16.34 -0.98
C ASN A 433 -2.93 17.11 -1.92
N TRP A 434 -2.44 18.28 -1.49
CA TRP A 434 -1.57 19.12 -2.30
C TRP A 434 -0.25 18.43 -2.70
N ARG A 435 0.29 17.49 -1.89
CA ARG A 435 1.51 16.72 -2.19
C ARG A 435 1.29 15.80 -3.38
N ILE A 436 0.12 15.18 -3.47
CA ILE A 436 -0.24 14.31 -4.60
C ILE A 436 -0.40 15.13 -5.88
N VAL A 437 -1.00 16.32 -5.80
CA VAL A 437 -1.09 17.24 -6.95
C VAL A 437 0.31 17.64 -7.42
N LEU A 438 1.21 17.99 -6.50
CA LEU A 438 2.60 18.31 -6.81
C LEU A 438 3.35 17.11 -7.42
N TYR A 439 3.12 15.92 -6.88
CA TYR A 439 3.68 14.68 -7.42
C TYR A 439 3.16 14.39 -8.84
N CYS A 440 1.86 14.53 -9.10
CA CYS A 440 1.28 14.41 -10.45
C CYS A 440 1.94 15.40 -11.43
N LEU A 441 2.17 16.66 -11.00
CA LEU A 441 2.84 17.65 -11.82
C LEU A 441 4.31 17.27 -12.08
N ALA A 442 5.01 16.76 -11.07
CA ALA A 442 6.38 16.25 -11.23
C ALA A 442 6.43 15.07 -12.21
N CYS A 443 5.48 14.14 -12.14
CA CYS A 443 5.35 13.04 -13.09
C CYS A 443 5.07 13.54 -14.52
N ALA A 444 4.22 14.56 -14.68
CA ALA A 444 3.94 15.16 -15.99
C ALA A 444 5.19 15.82 -16.58
N LEU A 445 5.97 16.56 -15.78
CA LEU A 445 7.25 17.14 -16.19
C LEU A 445 8.29 16.07 -16.55
N ALA A 446 8.45 15.06 -15.69
CA ALA A 446 9.36 13.94 -15.93
C ALA A 446 8.99 13.20 -17.22
N THR A 447 7.71 12.92 -17.45
CA THR A 447 7.22 12.28 -18.67
C THR A 447 7.49 13.16 -19.89
N THR A 448 7.27 14.48 -19.81
CA THR A 448 7.57 15.43 -20.88
C THR A 448 9.05 15.38 -21.26
N MET A 449 9.95 15.35 -20.27
CA MET A 449 11.39 15.23 -20.50
C MET A 449 11.78 13.87 -21.10
N LEU A 450 11.36 12.78 -20.48
CA LEU A 450 11.72 11.43 -20.92
C LEU A 450 11.16 11.08 -22.30
N SER A 451 9.92 11.46 -22.59
CA SER A 451 9.28 11.12 -23.87
C SER A 451 9.55 12.14 -24.98
N GLY A 452 9.74 13.41 -24.64
CA GLY A 452 9.85 14.50 -25.61
C GLY A 452 11.28 14.87 -26.00
N LEU A 453 12.28 14.69 -25.12
CA LEU A 453 13.64 15.17 -25.35
C LEU A 453 14.36 14.44 -26.48
N ILE A 454 14.25 13.12 -26.53
CA ILE A 454 14.88 12.29 -27.57
C ILE A 454 14.33 12.62 -28.95
N PRO A 455 12.99 12.66 -29.21
CA PRO A 455 12.42 13.10 -30.46
C PRO A 455 12.82 14.53 -30.86
N ALA A 456 12.79 15.47 -29.89
CA ALA A 456 13.13 16.87 -30.13
C ALA A 456 14.59 17.06 -30.59
N ILE A 457 15.56 16.41 -29.93
CA ILE A 457 16.97 16.47 -30.29
C ILE A 457 17.20 15.84 -31.68
N ARG A 458 16.55 14.73 -31.99
CA ARG A 458 16.72 14.06 -33.27
C ARG A 458 16.13 14.85 -34.45
N SER A 459 14.96 15.46 -34.26
CA SER A 459 14.34 16.29 -35.31
C SER A 459 15.17 17.52 -35.68
N THR A 460 16.01 18.01 -34.74
CA THR A 460 16.84 19.20 -34.93
C THR A 460 18.27 18.90 -35.40
N ARG A 461 18.78 17.68 -35.32
CA ARG A 461 20.16 17.30 -35.67
C ARG A 461 20.33 16.84 -37.13
N ARG A 462 19.27 16.57 -37.92
CA ARG A 462 19.33 16.14 -39.30
C ARG A 462 19.74 17.32 -40.22
N ASN A 463 20.67 17.07 -41.15
CA ASN A 463 21.19 18.09 -42.07
C ASN A 463 20.14 18.49 -43.11
N LEU A 464 19.88 19.79 -43.24
CA LEU A 464 18.94 20.38 -44.21
C LEU A 464 19.28 20.05 -45.66
N SER A 465 20.59 19.99 -45.98
CA SER A 465 21.08 19.71 -47.33
C SER A 465 20.69 18.34 -47.86
N GLU A 466 20.61 17.32 -46.97
CA GLU A 466 20.18 15.96 -47.35
C GLU A 466 18.67 15.86 -47.58
N SER A 467 17.86 16.63 -46.83
CA SER A 467 16.39 16.60 -46.95
C SER A 467 15.84 17.37 -48.15
N LEU A 468 16.57 18.36 -48.62
CA LEU A 468 16.20 19.18 -49.81
C LEU A 468 16.83 18.69 -51.14
N ALA A 469 18.04 18.05 -51.11
CA ALA A 469 18.77 17.60 -52.28
C ALA A 469 18.39 16.18 -52.74
N HIS A 470 17.87 15.34 -51.87
CA HIS A 470 17.47 13.98 -52.25
C HIS A 470 15.95 13.85 -52.03
N GLY A 471 15.20 14.15 -53.07
CA GLY A 471 13.81 13.73 -53.17
C GLY A 471 13.71 12.22 -52.91
N ASP A 472 12.72 11.80 -52.18
CA ASP A 472 12.18 10.47 -51.81
C ASP A 472 12.99 9.17 -52.09
N ARG A 473 14.11 9.23 -52.87
CA ARG A 473 14.89 8.05 -53.33
C ARG A 473 15.88 7.45 -52.35
N SER A 474 16.33 8.20 -51.28
CA SER A 474 17.36 7.72 -50.35
C SER A 474 16.82 7.27 -48.99
N GLN A 475 15.52 7.41 -48.71
CA GLN A 475 14.93 7.05 -47.42
C GLN A 475 14.76 5.53 -47.17
N VAL A 476 14.95 4.68 -48.19
CA VAL A 476 14.64 3.24 -48.14
C VAL A 476 15.60 2.42 -47.27
N SER A 477 16.79 2.93 -46.92
CA SER A 477 17.81 2.15 -46.19
C SER A 477 18.02 2.48 -44.70
N GLY A 478 17.22 3.35 -44.12
CA GLY A 478 17.36 3.72 -42.70
C GLY A 478 16.89 2.60 -41.73
N ARG A 479 17.83 1.86 -41.15
CA ARG A 479 17.54 1.05 -39.97
C ARG A 479 17.06 1.99 -38.84
N HIS A 480 15.87 1.72 -38.22
CA HIS A 480 15.32 2.46 -37.12
C HIS A 480 15.62 1.74 -35.78
N PRO A 481 16.91 1.56 -35.37
CA PRO A 481 17.28 0.68 -34.28
C PRO A 481 16.75 1.21 -32.94
N LEU A 482 16.62 2.55 -32.77
CA LEU A 482 16.13 3.11 -31.51
C LEU A 482 14.66 2.82 -31.26
N GLN A 483 13.79 2.89 -32.31
CA GLN A 483 12.37 2.58 -32.14
C GLN A 483 12.18 1.11 -31.74
N LEU A 484 12.92 0.19 -32.39
CA LEU A 484 12.90 -1.22 -32.04
C LEU A 484 13.48 -1.47 -30.66
N ALA A 485 14.51 -0.73 -30.24
CA ALA A 485 15.08 -0.80 -28.90
C ALA A 485 14.08 -0.31 -27.84
N LEU A 486 13.33 0.77 -28.09
CA LEU A 486 12.27 1.24 -27.19
C LEU A 486 11.16 0.20 -27.03
N VAL A 487 10.74 -0.45 -28.13
CA VAL A 487 9.74 -1.53 -28.06
C VAL A 487 10.30 -2.76 -27.32
N ALA A 488 11.55 -3.14 -27.57
CA ALA A 488 12.19 -4.24 -26.82
C ALA A 488 12.26 -3.93 -25.30
N ALA A 489 12.56 -2.68 -24.93
CA ALA A 489 12.54 -2.25 -23.52
C ALA A 489 11.13 -2.32 -22.91
N GLN A 490 10.08 -1.93 -23.66
CA GLN A 490 8.69 -2.06 -23.20
C GLN A 490 8.30 -3.52 -22.95
N VAL A 491 8.67 -4.40 -23.88
CA VAL A 491 8.45 -5.85 -23.75
C VAL A 491 9.22 -6.39 -22.54
N ALA A 492 10.48 -5.96 -22.33
CA ALA A 492 11.28 -6.37 -21.18
C ALA A 492 10.62 -5.98 -19.85
N PHE A 493 10.15 -4.74 -19.73
CA PHE A 493 9.43 -4.29 -18.54
C PHE A 493 8.10 -5.02 -18.34
N ALA A 494 7.35 -5.27 -19.42
CA ALA A 494 6.10 -6.04 -19.35
C ALA A 494 6.34 -7.49 -18.90
N VAL A 495 7.39 -8.15 -19.41
CA VAL A 495 7.82 -9.50 -18.95
C VAL A 495 8.17 -9.48 -17.47
N THR A 496 8.90 -8.47 -17.01
CA THR A 496 9.30 -8.34 -15.59
C THR A 496 8.09 -8.24 -14.68
N LEU A 497 7.12 -7.36 -15.00
CA LEU A 497 5.90 -7.20 -14.21
C LEU A 497 5.01 -8.44 -14.27
N LEU A 498 4.89 -9.06 -15.45
CA LEU A 498 4.07 -10.26 -15.63
C LEU A 498 4.68 -11.47 -14.89
N ALA A 499 6.01 -11.59 -14.87
CA ALA A 499 6.70 -12.62 -14.09
C ALA A 499 6.48 -12.43 -12.58
N GLY A 500 6.62 -11.20 -12.07
CA GLY A 500 6.33 -10.90 -10.65
C GLY A 500 4.87 -11.19 -10.28
N ALA A 501 3.92 -10.77 -11.12
CA ALA A 501 2.50 -11.05 -10.93
C ALA A 501 2.19 -12.55 -10.98
N GLY A 502 2.79 -13.28 -11.94
CA GLY A 502 2.62 -14.73 -12.09
C GLY A 502 3.16 -15.50 -10.88
N LEU A 503 4.33 -15.11 -10.36
CA LEU A 503 4.91 -15.71 -9.15
C LEU A 503 4.02 -15.49 -7.92
N LEU A 504 3.52 -14.26 -7.69
CA LEU A 504 2.62 -13.98 -6.58
C LEU A 504 1.27 -14.68 -6.72
N LEU A 505 0.70 -14.71 -7.94
CA LEU A 505 -0.55 -15.42 -8.19
C LEU A 505 -0.42 -16.92 -7.91
N ARG A 506 0.67 -17.51 -8.38
CA ARG A 506 0.95 -18.92 -8.12
C ARG A 506 1.22 -19.20 -6.65
N SER A 507 2.00 -18.35 -5.99
CA SER A 507 2.24 -18.42 -4.55
C SER A 507 0.93 -18.36 -3.75
N PHE A 508 0.02 -17.47 -4.12
CA PHE A 508 -1.31 -17.37 -3.50
C PHE A 508 -2.18 -18.61 -3.79
N GLN A 509 -2.11 -19.17 -4.98
CA GLN A 509 -2.80 -20.43 -5.33
C GLN A 509 -2.24 -21.64 -4.56
N GLU A 510 -0.92 -21.75 -4.42
CA GLU A 510 -0.29 -22.81 -3.62
C GLU A 510 -0.67 -22.68 -2.13
N LEU A 511 -0.71 -21.46 -1.59
CA LEU A 511 -1.19 -21.23 -0.21
C LEU A 511 -2.64 -21.70 -0.04
N GLY A 512 -3.51 -21.44 -1.01
CA GLY A 512 -4.91 -21.91 -0.99
C GLY A 512 -5.09 -23.41 -1.17
N ARG A 513 -4.06 -24.14 -1.64
CA ARG A 513 -4.06 -25.60 -1.81
C ARG A 513 -3.50 -26.35 -0.61
N VAL A 514 -2.88 -25.63 0.30
CA VAL A 514 -2.29 -26.26 1.50
C VAL A 514 -3.39 -26.94 2.31
N TYR A 515 -3.18 -28.20 2.65
CA TYR A 515 -4.02 -28.86 3.62
C TYR A 515 -3.67 -28.37 5.03
N PRO A 516 -4.59 -27.69 5.72
CA PRO A 516 -4.26 -27.03 6.99
C PRO A 516 -4.15 -28.00 8.16
N GLY A 517 -4.52 -29.28 8.00
CA GLY A 517 -4.58 -30.28 9.07
C GLY A 517 -5.85 -30.21 9.93
N PHE A 518 -6.78 -29.31 9.60
CA PHE A 518 -8.10 -29.16 10.21
C PHE A 518 -9.14 -28.78 9.15
N ASP A 519 -10.43 -28.87 9.49
CA ASP A 519 -11.51 -28.44 8.60
C ASP A 519 -12.14 -27.13 9.09
N ALA A 520 -11.80 -26.03 8.41
CA ALA A 520 -12.35 -24.70 8.69
C ALA A 520 -13.76 -24.50 8.10
N ARG A 521 -14.18 -25.37 7.19
CA ARG A 521 -15.49 -25.26 6.55
C ARG A 521 -16.56 -25.52 7.60
N ARG A 522 -17.64 -24.79 7.51
CA ARG A 522 -18.79 -24.94 8.43
C ARG A 522 -18.45 -24.72 9.92
N VAL A 523 -17.42 -23.96 10.22
CA VAL A 523 -17.11 -23.55 11.59
C VAL A 523 -17.41 -22.07 11.76
N LEU A 524 -18.37 -21.75 12.63
CA LEU A 524 -18.67 -20.39 13.06
C LEU A 524 -17.80 -20.05 14.27
N THR A 525 -17.22 -18.88 14.29
CA THR A 525 -16.46 -18.34 15.42
C THR A 525 -17.18 -17.16 16.03
N LEU A 526 -16.97 -16.90 17.30
CA LEU A 526 -17.51 -15.75 18.01
C LEU A 526 -16.71 -15.46 19.28
N HIS A 527 -16.88 -14.24 19.78
CA HIS A 527 -16.40 -13.84 21.08
C HIS A 527 -17.56 -13.54 22.03
N VAL A 528 -17.33 -13.82 23.30
CA VAL A 528 -18.20 -13.38 24.40
C VAL A 528 -17.36 -12.48 25.29
N SER A 529 -17.81 -11.25 25.55
CA SER A 529 -17.04 -10.29 26.34
C SER A 529 -16.84 -10.78 27.77
N THR A 530 -15.63 -10.57 28.28
CA THR A 530 -15.25 -10.88 29.67
C THR A 530 -14.15 -9.92 30.12
N SER A 531 -13.84 -9.89 31.39
CA SER A 531 -12.76 -9.08 31.95
C SER A 531 -11.65 -9.93 32.57
N TRP A 532 -10.42 -9.40 32.60
CA TRP A 532 -9.31 -10.08 33.26
C TRP A 532 -9.55 -10.32 34.76
N GLY A 533 -10.27 -9.42 35.42
CA GLY A 533 -10.61 -9.59 36.84
C GLY A 533 -11.44 -10.84 37.15
N GLU A 534 -12.22 -11.31 36.16
CA GLU A 534 -13.03 -12.53 36.31
C GLU A 534 -12.18 -13.82 36.22
N THR A 535 -10.99 -13.75 35.67
CA THR A 535 -10.08 -14.92 35.55
C THR A 535 -9.41 -15.25 36.90
N SER A 536 -9.46 -14.39 37.89
CA SER A 536 -8.93 -14.64 39.24
C SER A 536 -9.67 -15.79 39.95
N ASP A 537 -10.97 -15.98 39.63
CA ASP A 537 -11.76 -17.14 40.08
C ASP A 537 -11.79 -18.20 38.97
N PHE A 538 -10.76 -19.04 38.93
CA PHE A 538 -10.63 -20.10 37.95
C PHE A 538 -11.82 -21.06 37.90
N LYS A 539 -12.43 -21.36 39.04
CA LYS A 539 -13.57 -22.28 39.11
C LYS A 539 -14.79 -21.68 38.42
N SER A 540 -15.12 -20.45 38.73
CA SER A 540 -16.26 -19.76 38.09
C SER A 540 -16.01 -19.48 36.63
N ALA A 541 -14.80 -19.10 36.24
CA ALA A 541 -14.43 -18.89 34.85
C ALA A 541 -14.55 -20.18 34.00
N LYS A 542 -14.11 -21.30 34.58
CA LYS A 542 -14.24 -22.62 33.95
C LYS A 542 -15.69 -23.05 33.82
N GLN A 543 -16.49 -22.94 34.90
CA GLN A 543 -17.92 -23.30 34.86
C GLN A 543 -18.70 -22.48 33.83
N ARG A 544 -18.34 -21.20 33.68
CA ARG A 544 -18.95 -20.33 32.66
C ARG A 544 -18.55 -20.75 31.26
N MET A 545 -17.26 -21.08 31.07
CA MET A 545 -16.77 -21.61 29.81
C MET A 545 -17.54 -22.86 29.36
N ASP A 546 -17.65 -23.85 30.29
CA ASP A 546 -18.34 -25.09 30.01
C ASP A 546 -19.84 -24.85 29.70
N ARG A 547 -20.53 -23.99 30.46
CA ARG A 547 -21.93 -23.61 30.21
C ARG A 547 -22.15 -23.00 28.85
N ILE A 548 -21.23 -22.13 28.38
CA ILE A 548 -21.33 -21.51 27.04
C ILE A 548 -21.11 -22.55 25.95
N VAL A 549 -20.10 -23.42 26.08
CA VAL A 549 -19.80 -24.47 25.11
C VAL A 549 -20.95 -25.48 25.02
N ASP A 550 -21.50 -25.94 26.16
CA ASP A 550 -22.66 -26.85 26.22
C ASP A 550 -23.90 -26.17 25.60
N GLY A 551 -24.11 -24.89 25.92
CA GLY A 551 -25.19 -24.12 25.36
C GLY A 551 -25.11 -23.97 23.85
N LEU A 552 -23.92 -23.74 23.29
CA LEU A 552 -23.68 -23.70 21.84
C LEU A 552 -23.93 -25.06 21.20
N SER A 553 -23.47 -26.16 21.85
CA SER A 553 -23.70 -27.52 21.37
C SER A 553 -25.18 -27.91 21.34
N SER A 554 -26.01 -27.27 22.17
CA SER A 554 -27.48 -27.49 22.20
C SER A 554 -28.25 -26.74 21.11
N VAL A 555 -27.61 -25.87 20.34
CA VAL A 555 -28.26 -25.08 19.28
C VAL A 555 -28.59 -26.00 18.11
N PRO A 556 -29.87 -26.04 17.62
CA PRO A 556 -30.23 -26.83 16.45
C PRO A 556 -29.39 -26.42 15.23
N GLY A 557 -28.73 -27.42 14.59
CA GLY A 557 -27.83 -27.19 13.47
C GLY A 557 -26.36 -27.09 13.83
N VAL A 558 -26.01 -27.10 15.14
CA VAL A 558 -24.62 -27.21 15.62
C VAL A 558 -24.31 -28.67 15.87
N GLU A 559 -23.23 -29.17 15.32
CA GLU A 559 -22.72 -30.55 15.46
C GLU A 559 -21.81 -30.69 16.69
N ALA A 560 -20.93 -29.72 16.89
CA ALA A 560 -19.99 -29.65 18.01
C ALA A 560 -19.62 -28.21 18.30
N ALA A 561 -19.32 -27.91 19.56
CA ALA A 561 -18.81 -26.60 19.97
C ALA A 561 -17.57 -26.74 20.84
N ALA A 562 -16.69 -25.75 20.77
CA ALA A 562 -15.43 -25.70 21.49
C ALA A 562 -15.03 -24.25 21.81
N SER A 563 -13.96 -24.11 22.57
CA SER A 563 -13.29 -22.82 22.71
C SER A 563 -11.78 -22.97 22.49
N ALA A 564 -11.17 -21.87 22.05
CA ALA A 564 -9.73 -21.74 21.88
C ALA A 564 -9.25 -20.33 22.21
N ALA A 565 -8.04 -20.19 22.71
CA ALA A 565 -7.43 -18.89 22.93
C ALA A 565 -7.00 -18.23 21.60
N PHE A 566 -6.68 -19.05 20.61
CA PHE A 566 -6.25 -18.60 19.27
C PHE A 566 -6.98 -19.40 18.19
N LEU A 567 -7.19 -18.79 17.02
CA LEU A 567 -7.76 -19.50 15.86
C LEU A 567 -6.66 -20.20 15.07
N PRO A 568 -6.87 -21.45 14.65
CA PRO A 568 -5.93 -22.15 13.79
C PRO A 568 -5.93 -21.56 12.37
N GLY A 569 -4.79 -21.59 11.69
CA GLY A 569 -4.63 -21.04 10.35
C GLY A 569 -4.50 -19.52 10.26
N VAL A 570 -4.66 -18.82 11.38
CA VAL A 570 -4.43 -17.39 11.52
C VAL A 570 -3.04 -17.18 12.12
N PRO A 571 -2.17 -16.34 11.52
CA PRO A 571 -0.83 -16.09 12.03
C PRO A 571 -0.84 -15.60 13.47
N ASN A 572 -0.40 -16.45 14.38
CA ASN A 572 -0.23 -16.13 15.80
C ASN A 572 0.74 -17.13 16.42
N GLU A 573 1.87 -16.65 16.92
CA GLU A 573 2.88 -17.46 17.59
C GLU A 573 2.86 -17.17 19.10
N TYR A 574 2.61 -18.22 19.88
CA TYR A 574 2.74 -18.16 21.33
C TYR A 574 3.66 -19.28 21.80
N GLN A 575 4.97 -19.08 21.68
CA GLN A 575 5.97 -20.06 22.03
C GLN A 575 6.25 -20.09 23.53
N VAL A 576 6.30 -21.29 24.09
CA VAL A 576 6.66 -21.53 25.50
C VAL A 576 7.85 -22.48 25.58
N GLU A 577 8.62 -22.32 26.65
CA GLU A 577 9.63 -23.31 27.04
C GLU A 577 9.02 -24.33 27.99
N LEU A 578 9.35 -25.59 27.78
CA LEU A 578 8.83 -26.72 28.53
C LEU A 578 9.96 -27.58 29.07
N ASN A 579 9.76 -28.16 30.24
CA ASN A 579 10.62 -29.18 30.82
C ASN A 579 9.75 -30.41 31.18
N THR A 580 10.39 -31.58 31.31
CA THR A 580 9.76 -32.77 31.90
C THR A 580 9.92 -32.73 33.41
N THR A 581 8.96 -33.26 34.15
CA THR A 581 9.07 -33.39 35.64
C THR A 581 10.10 -34.42 36.04
N GLU A 582 10.39 -35.39 35.19
CA GLU A 582 11.41 -36.41 35.36
C GLU A 582 12.85 -35.87 35.28
N GLY A 583 12.96 -34.60 34.88
CA GLY A 583 14.24 -33.90 34.66
C GLY A 583 14.88 -34.26 33.32
N ARG A 584 15.54 -33.29 32.73
CA ARG A 584 16.38 -33.45 31.55
C ARG A 584 17.81 -33.08 31.93
N ALA A 585 18.79 -33.69 31.28
CA ALA A 585 20.17 -33.27 31.47
C ALA A 585 20.33 -31.80 31.05
N ASP A 586 21.08 -31.00 31.82
CA ASP A 586 21.34 -29.58 31.52
C ASP A 586 22.01 -29.34 30.16
N THR A 587 22.56 -30.41 29.57
CA THR A 587 23.18 -30.41 28.23
C THR A 587 22.18 -30.56 27.09
N GLU A 588 20.93 -30.93 27.36
CA GLU A 588 19.91 -31.08 26.30
C GLU A 588 19.28 -29.74 25.92
N PRO A 589 19.02 -29.52 24.62
CA PRO A 589 18.35 -28.28 24.19
C PRO A 589 16.96 -28.18 24.83
N LYS A 590 16.62 -27.00 25.33
CA LYS A 590 15.30 -26.69 25.91
C LYS A 590 14.18 -27.01 24.91
N MET A 591 13.10 -27.65 25.38
CA MET A 591 11.93 -27.90 24.54
C MET A 591 11.17 -26.61 24.32
N ARG A 592 10.95 -26.25 23.07
CA ARG A 592 10.12 -25.12 22.65
C ARG A 592 8.95 -25.60 21.84
N ALA A 593 7.79 -25.13 22.18
CA ALA A 593 6.56 -25.47 21.48
C ALA A 593 5.63 -24.27 21.41
N ASP A 594 4.78 -24.28 20.41
CA ASP A 594 3.65 -23.38 20.33
C ASP A 594 2.55 -23.84 21.29
N ALA A 595 2.03 -22.94 22.10
CA ALA A 595 1.06 -23.25 23.15
C ALA A 595 -0.36 -22.89 22.71
N ARG A 596 -1.27 -23.86 22.86
CA ARG A 596 -2.68 -23.68 22.58
C ARG A 596 -3.51 -24.05 23.81
N TYR A 597 -4.40 -23.15 24.22
CA TYR A 597 -5.37 -23.38 25.27
C TYR A 597 -6.72 -23.63 24.65
N VAL A 598 -7.24 -24.84 24.83
CA VAL A 598 -8.44 -25.33 24.13
C VAL A 598 -9.36 -26.09 25.08
N THR A 599 -10.61 -26.26 24.69
CA THR A 599 -11.49 -27.24 25.34
C THR A 599 -11.30 -28.62 24.70
N PRO A 600 -11.62 -29.73 25.40
CA PRO A 600 -11.48 -31.08 24.88
C PRO A 600 -12.18 -31.33 23.55
N SER A 601 -13.31 -30.66 23.31
CA SER A 601 -14.10 -30.74 22.07
C SER A 601 -13.46 -30.06 20.86
N TYR A 602 -12.36 -29.30 21.04
CA TYR A 602 -11.67 -28.55 19.98
C TYR A 602 -11.28 -29.42 18.79
N PHE A 603 -10.70 -30.61 19.07
CA PHE A 603 -10.22 -31.50 18.02
C PHE A 603 -11.39 -32.08 17.20
N ALA A 604 -12.50 -32.44 17.84
CA ALA A 604 -13.71 -32.89 17.15
C ALA A 604 -14.35 -31.76 16.34
N THR A 605 -14.44 -30.55 16.92
CA THR A 605 -15.01 -29.37 16.26
C THR A 605 -14.22 -29.01 14.99
N LEU A 606 -12.90 -29.21 14.97
CA LEU A 606 -12.03 -28.90 13.83
C LEU A 606 -11.65 -30.13 13.00
N SER A 607 -12.14 -31.34 13.38
CA SER A 607 -11.83 -32.61 12.71
C SER A 607 -10.33 -32.93 12.71
N ILE A 608 -9.61 -32.58 13.78
CA ILE A 608 -8.20 -32.93 13.98
C ILE A 608 -8.16 -34.38 14.51
N PRO A 609 -7.52 -35.35 13.79
CA PRO A 609 -7.55 -36.75 14.19
C PRO A 609 -6.67 -37.03 15.40
N LEU A 610 -7.16 -37.90 16.33
CA LEU A 610 -6.33 -38.56 17.34
C LEU A 610 -5.52 -39.67 16.66
N LEU A 611 -4.21 -39.65 16.82
CA LEU A 611 -3.30 -40.64 16.24
C LEU A 611 -2.98 -41.75 17.22
N THR A 612 -2.72 -41.41 18.48
CA THR A 612 -2.33 -42.39 19.52
C THR A 612 -2.71 -41.86 20.89
N GLY A 613 -3.05 -42.71 21.84
CA GLY A 613 -3.41 -42.33 23.20
C GLY A 613 -4.91 -42.07 23.37
N GLU A 614 -5.25 -41.26 24.35
CA GLU A 614 -6.65 -40.89 24.66
C GLU A 614 -6.81 -39.37 24.53
N MET A 615 -8.02 -38.96 24.12
CA MET A 615 -8.37 -37.53 24.12
C MET A 615 -8.42 -36.99 25.52
N CYS A 616 -7.93 -35.80 25.72
CA CYS A 616 -8.03 -35.09 26.98
C CYS A 616 -9.50 -34.99 27.42
N ARG A 617 -9.73 -35.16 28.73
CA ARG A 617 -11.04 -35.06 29.37
C ARG A 617 -11.02 -33.94 30.41
N ASN A 618 -12.17 -33.38 30.66
CA ASN A 618 -12.33 -32.36 31.67
C ASN A 618 -12.42 -33.00 33.06
N GLU A 619 -11.27 -33.44 33.61
CA GLU A 619 -11.21 -34.09 34.93
C GLU A 619 -10.73 -33.11 36.01
N PRO A 620 -11.43 -32.97 37.18
CA PRO A 620 -11.10 -31.96 38.20
C PRO A 620 -9.69 -32.07 38.78
N ASN A 621 -9.14 -33.32 38.84
CA ASN A 621 -7.90 -33.63 39.53
C ASN A 621 -6.74 -34.09 38.64
N ARG A 622 -6.91 -34.15 37.32
CA ARG A 622 -5.89 -34.62 36.41
C ARG A 622 -5.72 -33.61 35.24
N SER A 623 -4.58 -32.95 35.23
CA SER A 623 -4.25 -32.04 34.12
C SER A 623 -3.67 -32.89 32.99
N THR A 624 -4.43 -33.05 31.90
CA THR A 624 -3.97 -33.72 30.69
C THR A 624 -3.79 -32.72 29.56
N MET A 625 -2.79 -32.97 28.73
CA MET A 625 -2.53 -32.19 27.52
C MET A 625 -2.42 -33.11 26.31
N MET A 626 -2.62 -32.52 25.14
CA MET A 626 -2.34 -33.16 23.87
C MET A 626 -1.11 -32.55 23.24
N VAL A 627 -0.40 -33.35 22.44
CA VAL A 627 0.70 -32.84 21.61
C VAL A 627 0.48 -33.21 20.16
N ASN A 628 0.98 -32.41 19.24
CA ASN A 628 0.93 -32.77 17.83
C ASN A 628 2.04 -33.81 17.47
N ARG A 629 1.89 -34.47 16.36
CA ARG A 629 2.85 -35.44 15.84
C ARG A 629 4.26 -34.86 15.71
N THR A 630 4.37 -33.63 15.24
CA THR A 630 5.66 -32.93 15.09
C THR A 630 6.38 -32.76 16.43
N PHE A 631 5.69 -32.38 17.50
CA PHE A 631 6.25 -32.30 18.87
C PHE A 631 6.71 -33.67 19.36
N ALA A 632 5.82 -34.68 19.27
CA ALA A 632 6.13 -36.04 19.73
C ALA A 632 7.37 -36.63 19.05
N ASN A 633 7.45 -36.47 17.72
CA ASN A 633 8.61 -36.96 16.97
C ASN A 633 9.90 -36.20 17.29
N ARG A 634 9.84 -34.89 17.47
CA ARG A 634 11.02 -34.05 17.69
C ARG A 634 11.68 -34.27 19.04
N TYR A 635 10.88 -34.49 20.09
CA TYR A 635 11.36 -34.51 21.47
C TYR A 635 11.34 -35.88 22.14
N PHE A 636 10.53 -36.84 21.65
CA PHE A 636 10.32 -38.12 22.30
C PHE A 636 10.41 -39.32 21.34
N GLY A 637 10.67 -39.10 20.05
CA GLY A 637 10.73 -40.21 19.09
C GLY A 637 9.37 -40.84 18.74
N GLY A 638 8.25 -40.09 18.90
CA GLY A 638 6.91 -40.56 18.54
C GLY A 638 6.04 -40.96 19.73
N SER A 639 5.47 -42.15 19.71
CA SER A 639 4.51 -42.62 20.73
C SER A 639 5.06 -42.71 22.17
N ALA A 640 6.37 -42.70 22.34
CA ALA A 640 7.02 -42.62 23.65
C ALA A 640 6.70 -41.33 24.41
N ALA A 641 6.15 -40.32 23.77
CA ALA A 641 5.74 -39.08 24.42
C ALA A 641 4.61 -39.24 25.45
N ILE A 642 3.75 -40.24 25.25
CA ILE A 642 2.55 -40.48 26.10
C ILE A 642 2.99 -40.87 27.53
N GLY A 643 2.35 -40.33 28.55
CA GLY A 643 2.60 -40.55 29.96
C GLY A 643 3.68 -39.64 30.58
N HIS A 644 4.47 -38.91 29.77
CA HIS A 644 5.36 -37.90 30.30
C HIS A 644 4.62 -36.66 30.82
N HIS A 645 5.13 -36.06 31.89
CA HIS A 645 4.57 -34.85 32.47
C HIS A 645 5.42 -33.63 32.05
N LEU A 646 4.77 -32.67 31.44
CA LEU A 646 5.38 -31.41 31.04
C LEU A 646 5.03 -30.29 32.01
N VAL A 647 6.00 -29.41 32.26
CA VAL A 647 5.84 -28.22 33.08
C VAL A 647 6.39 -27.01 32.31
N GLN A 648 5.70 -25.88 32.42
CA GLN A 648 6.21 -24.59 31.94
C GLN A 648 6.95 -23.90 33.09
N PRO A 649 8.30 -23.76 32.99
CA PRO A 649 9.05 -23.10 34.04
C PRO A 649 8.59 -21.67 34.26
N GLY A 650 8.46 -21.26 35.53
CA GLY A 650 8.02 -19.89 35.88
C GLY A 650 6.51 -19.65 35.86
N ASN A 651 5.71 -20.60 35.38
CA ASN A 651 4.25 -20.46 35.37
C ASN A 651 3.61 -21.28 36.50
N ALA A 652 3.40 -20.65 37.67
CA ALA A 652 2.80 -21.28 38.82
C ALA A 652 1.29 -21.60 38.67
N TYR A 653 0.65 -21.03 37.64
CA TYR A 653 -0.78 -21.25 37.39
C TYR A 653 -1.09 -22.52 36.59
N LEU A 654 -0.09 -23.08 35.91
CA LEU A 654 -0.23 -24.33 35.18
C LEU A 654 0.43 -25.48 35.95
N PRO A 655 -0.33 -26.44 36.47
CA PRO A 655 0.26 -27.62 37.09
C PRO A 655 0.97 -28.49 36.04
N PRO A 656 1.90 -29.37 36.47
CA PRO A 656 2.45 -30.38 35.61
C PRO A 656 1.32 -31.14 34.91
N SER A 657 1.40 -31.26 33.58
CA SER A 657 0.33 -31.86 32.78
C SER A 657 0.87 -33.09 32.07
N GLU A 658 0.13 -34.21 32.15
CA GLU A 658 0.47 -35.46 31.51
C GLU A 658 0.11 -35.41 30.01
N ILE A 659 0.99 -35.89 29.15
CA ILE A 659 0.68 -36.08 27.74
C ILE A 659 -0.25 -37.31 27.62
N GLY A 660 -1.54 -37.04 27.42
CA GLY A 660 -2.57 -38.10 27.27
C GLY A 660 -2.64 -38.67 25.88
N GLY A 661 -2.27 -37.91 24.86
CA GLY A 661 -2.36 -38.39 23.46
C GLY A 661 -1.65 -37.49 22.46
N ILE A 662 -1.53 -38.05 21.28
CA ILE A 662 -0.90 -37.40 20.12
C ILE A 662 -1.96 -37.15 19.05
N VAL A 663 -2.10 -35.93 18.60
CA VAL A 663 -3.03 -35.54 17.53
C VAL A 663 -2.31 -35.28 16.22
N GLY A 664 -3.07 -35.20 15.15
CA GLY A 664 -2.57 -34.80 13.83
C GLY A 664 -1.94 -33.40 13.82
N ASP A 665 -1.05 -33.18 12.88
CA ASP A 665 -0.43 -31.87 12.70
C ASP A 665 -1.44 -30.89 12.08
N ALA A 666 -1.72 -29.81 12.77
CA ALA A 666 -2.49 -28.67 12.27
C ALA A 666 -1.56 -27.44 12.10
N ARG A 667 -1.84 -26.62 11.10
CA ARG A 667 -1.10 -25.36 10.89
C ARG A 667 -1.66 -24.27 11.80
N GLU A 668 -1.35 -24.37 13.07
CA GLU A 668 -1.89 -23.50 14.12
C GLU A 668 -1.36 -22.06 14.01
N THR A 669 -0.11 -21.88 13.56
CA THR A 669 0.60 -20.60 13.52
C THR A 669 0.43 -19.87 12.20
N GLY A 670 -0.41 -20.37 11.30
CA GLY A 670 -0.65 -19.82 9.96
C GLY A 670 -0.46 -20.84 8.86
N LEU A 671 -1.16 -20.66 7.73
CA LEU A 671 -1.10 -21.56 6.58
C LEU A 671 0.24 -21.53 5.85
N ASP A 672 0.95 -20.43 5.95
CA ASP A 672 2.24 -20.17 5.30
C ASP A 672 3.45 -20.77 6.05
N HIS A 673 3.23 -21.41 7.20
CA HIS A 673 4.28 -22.10 7.96
C HIS A 673 4.02 -23.61 7.97
N GLU A 674 5.10 -24.39 8.00
CA GLU A 674 4.96 -25.81 8.27
C GLU A 674 4.50 -26.04 9.71
N PRO A 675 3.79 -27.16 10.00
CA PRO A 675 3.36 -27.45 11.36
C PRO A 675 4.53 -27.40 12.34
N GLN A 676 4.42 -26.55 13.36
CA GLN A 676 5.43 -26.41 14.41
C GLN A 676 5.13 -27.38 15.55
N PRO A 677 6.14 -27.74 16.38
CA PRO A 677 5.89 -28.46 17.62
C PRO A 677 4.84 -27.71 18.44
N THR A 678 3.70 -28.34 18.71
CA THR A 678 2.57 -27.71 19.39
C THR A 678 2.09 -28.53 20.57
N VAL A 679 1.78 -27.86 21.67
CA VAL A 679 1.15 -28.44 22.85
C VAL A 679 -0.22 -27.80 23.07
N TYR A 680 -1.20 -28.63 23.45
CA TYR A 680 -2.58 -28.20 23.67
C TYR A 680 -2.95 -28.47 25.13
N TRP A 681 -3.15 -27.41 25.92
CA TRP A 681 -3.73 -27.50 27.25
C TRP A 681 -5.25 -27.54 27.13
N CYS A 682 -5.85 -28.59 27.62
CA CYS A 682 -7.30 -28.87 27.47
C CYS A 682 -8.17 -28.22 28.55
N ASN A 683 -7.65 -27.28 29.26
CA ASN A 683 -8.29 -26.58 30.39
C ASN A 683 -8.51 -25.10 30.11
N ASN A 684 -8.88 -24.74 28.88
CA ASN A 684 -9.12 -23.34 28.54
C ASN A 684 -10.15 -22.70 29.47
N LEU A 685 -9.90 -21.44 29.82
CA LEU A 685 -10.73 -20.64 30.70
C LEU A 685 -11.35 -19.47 29.91
N LEU A 686 -12.51 -19.01 30.37
CA LEU A 686 -13.10 -17.81 29.81
C LEU A 686 -12.24 -16.59 30.22
N GLN A 687 -11.58 -16.02 29.22
CA GLN A 687 -10.71 -14.84 29.36
C GLN A 687 -10.93 -13.89 28.18
N PRO A 688 -10.53 -12.61 28.28
CA PRO A 688 -10.61 -11.68 27.16
C PRO A 688 -9.92 -12.23 25.92
N GLY A 689 -10.59 -12.11 24.78
CA GLY A 689 -10.08 -12.63 23.50
C GLY A 689 -10.31 -14.12 23.24
N THR A 690 -10.93 -14.89 24.16
CA THR A 690 -11.30 -16.29 23.89
C THR A 690 -12.28 -16.40 22.72
N PHE A 691 -11.95 -17.25 21.78
CA PHE A 691 -12.84 -17.65 20.68
C PHE A 691 -13.71 -18.84 21.10
N PHE A 692 -14.98 -18.77 20.75
CA PHE A 692 -15.86 -19.92 20.73
C PHE A 692 -16.01 -20.38 19.28
N LEU A 693 -15.99 -21.68 19.06
CA LEU A 693 -16.12 -22.31 17.76
C LEU A 693 -17.35 -23.22 17.78
N ALA A 694 -18.18 -23.14 16.73
CA ALA A 694 -19.33 -24.00 16.56
C ALA A 694 -19.31 -24.61 15.16
N ARG A 695 -19.14 -25.93 15.05
CA ARG A 695 -19.29 -26.67 13.80
C ARG A 695 -20.75 -26.82 13.47
N THR A 696 -21.14 -26.52 12.23
CA THR A 696 -22.52 -26.51 11.77
C THR A 696 -22.77 -27.58 10.70
N HIS A 697 -24.01 -28.09 10.59
CA HIS A 697 -24.40 -28.99 9.50
C HIS A 697 -24.50 -28.31 8.14
N GLY A 698 -24.75 -26.99 8.12
CA GLY A 698 -24.94 -26.18 6.92
C GLY A 698 -24.07 -24.92 6.92
N ASP A 699 -24.57 -23.85 6.28
CA ASP A 699 -23.89 -22.55 6.23
C ASP A 699 -23.77 -21.95 7.64
N PRO A 700 -22.54 -21.71 8.13
CA PRO A 700 -22.32 -21.09 9.45
C PRO A 700 -22.99 -19.74 9.61
N ALA A 701 -23.02 -18.92 8.57
CA ALA A 701 -23.58 -17.56 8.61
C ALA A 701 -25.08 -17.57 8.93
N ALA A 702 -25.80 -18.62 8.52
CA ALA A 702 -27.23 -18.73 8.78
C ALA A 702 -27.56 -18.87 10.28
N LEU A 703 -26.62 -19.37 11.09
CA LEU A 703 -26.83 -19.58 12.54
C LEU A 703 -26.47 -18.34 13.40
N THR A 704 -25.93 -17.28 12.80
CA THR A 704 -25.46 -16.08 13.51
C THR A 704 -26.50 -15.53 14.52
N GLN A 705 -27.74 -15.34 14.10
CA GLN A 705 -28.78 -14.79 14.98
C GLN A 705 -29.25 -15.79 16.06
N THR A 706 -29.29 -17.07 15.73
CA THR A 706 -29.66 -18.14 16.69
C THR A 706 -28.60 -18.28 17.78
N VAL A 707 -27.34 -18.28 17.41
CA VAL A 707 -26.20 -18.32 18.33
C VAL A 707 -26.19 -17.07 19.23
N ARG A 708 -26.36 -15.87 18.64
CA ARG A 708 -26.42 -14.64 19.42
C ARG A 708 -27.52 -14.67 20.48
N ARG A 709 -28.72 -15.10 20.10
CA ARG A 709 -29.86 -15.24 21.02
C ARG A 709 -29.55 -16.24 22.14
N LYS A 710 -29.01 -17.41 21.78
CA LYS A 710 -28.68 -18.46 22.76
C LYS A 710 -27.66 -17.99 23.78
N ILE A 711 -26.59 -17.29 23.34
CA ILE A 711 -25.60 -16.76 24.28
C ILE A 711 -26.22 -15.65 25.16
N HIS A 712 -27.07 -14.79 24.60
CA HIS A 712 -27.77 -13.77 25.40
C HIS A 712 -28.71 -14.39 26.46
N GLU A 713 -29.36 -15.52 26.17
CA GLU A 713 -30.13 -16.28 27.16
C GLU A 713 -29.27 -16.82 28.31
N LEU A 714 -28.04 -17.30 27.97
CA LEU A 714 -27.10 -17.88 28.94
C LEU A 714 -26.35 -16.83 29.74
N GLU A 715 -25.98 -15.73 29.10
CA GLU A 715 -25.16 -14.65 29.64
C GLU A 715 -25.73 -13.26 29.27
N PRO A 716 -26.86 -12.85 29.90
CA PRO A 716 -27.60 -11.65 29.48
C PRO A 716 -26.82 -10.34 29.58
N LEU A 717 -25.78 -10.28 30.45
CA LEU A 717 -24.95 -9.10 30.68
C LEU A 717 -23.70 -9.03 29.80
N ARG A 718 -23.60 -9.91 28.79
CA ARG A 718 -22.43 -9.96 27.92
C ARG A 718 -22.77 -9.66 26.49
N SER A 719 -21.91 -8.90 25.84
CA SER A 719 -21.99 -8.71 24.41
C SER A 719 -21.38 -9.93 23.67
N VAL A 720 -22.05 -10.31 22.59
CA VAL A 720 -21.56 -11.31 21.64
C VAL A 720 -21.18 -10.60 20.37
N TYR A 721 -19.96 -10.80 19.93
CA TYR A 721 -19.43 -10.04 18.80
C TYR A 721 -18.53 -10.90 17.93
N ASP A 722 -18.18 -10.35 16.76
CA ASP A 722 -17.29 -10.96 15.78
C ASP A 722 -17.74 -12.37 15.39
N ILE A 723 -19.07 -12.51 15.15
CA ILE A 723 -19.67 -13.77 14.75
C ILE A 723 -19.42 -13.97 13.26
N THR A 724 -18.35 -14.70 12.94
CA THR A 724 -17.81 -14.81 11.59
C THR A 724 -17.36 -16.24 11.31
N PRO A 725 -17.54 -16.78 10.09
CA PRO A 725 -16.98 -18.07 9.72
C PRO A 725 -15.45 -18.11 9.88
N LEU A 726 -14.88 -19.22 10.34
CA LEU A 726 -13.43 -19.40 10.48
C LEU A 726 -12.70 -19.20 9.14
N SER A 727 -13.32 -19.60 8.03
CA SER A 727 -12.82 -19.40 6.67
C SER A 727 -12.56 -17.92 6.36
N ASP A 728 -13.39 -17.03 6.87
CA ASP A 728 -13.30 -15.60 6.61
C ASP A 728 -12.15 -14.99 7.42
N HIS A 729 -11.99 -15.36 8.71
CA HIS A 729 -10.82 -14.98 9.50
C HIS A 729 -9.50 -15.42 8.85
N ILE A 730 -9.44 -16.64 8.32
CA ILE A 730 -8.27 -17.12 7.58
C ILE A 730 -8.08 -16.28 6.30
N SER A 731 -9.14 -16.02 5.55
CA SER A 731 -9.07 -15.19 4.33
C SER A 731 -8.58 -13.76 4.63
N ASP A 732 -9.05 -13.17 5.72
CA ASP A 732 -8.67 -11.81 6.14
C ASP A 732 -7.21 -11.76 6.62
N ALA A 733 -6.73 -12.79 7.32
CA ALA A 733 -5.32 -12.89 7.71
C ALA A 733 -4.34 -12.83 6.52
N TYR A 734 -4.78 -13.24 5.33
CA TYR A 734 -4.00 -13.19 4.09
C TYR A 734 -4.47 -12.10 3.11
N ALA A 735 -5.30 -11.15 3.55
CA ALA A 735 -5.84 -10.08 2.72
C ALA A 735 -4.73 -9.21 2.08
N GLU A 736 -3.62 -8.95 2.79
CA GLU A 736 -2.48 -8.21 2.25
C GLU A 736 -1.82 -8.94 1.08
N ASN A 737 -1.65 -10.26 1.16
CA ASN A 737 -1.09 -11.08 0.09
C ASN A 737 -2.00 -11.07 -1.15
N ARG A 738 -3.33 -11.18 -0.93
CA ARG A 738 -4.36 -11.07 -1.98
C ARG A 738 -4.32 -9.71 -2.65
N LEU A 739 -4.27 -8.63 -1.89
CA LEU A 739 -4.21 -7.26 -2.41
C LEU A 739 -2.99 -7.03 -3.29
N ARG A 740 -1.79 -7.44 -2.82
CA ARG A 740 -0.55 -7.34 -3.60
C ARG A 740 -0.65 -8.09 -4.93
N THR A 741 -1.19 -9.32 -4.88
CA THR A 741 -1.36 -10.16 -6.07
C THR A 741 -2.31 -9.51 -7.09
N ILE A 742 -3.45 -8.98 -6.63
CA ILE A 742 -4.41 -8.28 -7.49
C ILE A 742 -3.78 -7.03 -8.12
N LEU A 743 -3.15 -6.17 -7.32
CA LEU A 743 -2.56 -4.93 -7.81
C LEU A 743 -1.45 -5.19 -8.84
N LEU A 744 -0.53 -6.11 -8.53
CA LEU A 744 0.56 -6.43 -9.45
C LEU A 744 0.04 -7.09 -10.73
N SER A 745 -1.02 -7.91 -10.66
CA SER A 745 -1.68 -8.49 -11.82
C SER A 745 -2.33 -7.41 -12.71
N CYS A 746 -3.03 -6.44 -12.11
CA CYS A 746 -3.58 -5.29 -12.85
C CYS A 746 -2.48 -4.48 -13.54
N PHE A 747 -1.33 -4.25 -12.87
CA PHE A 747 -0.20 -3.55 -13.46
C PHE A 747 0.42 -4.35 -14.61
N ALA A 748 0.56 -5.67 -14.46
CA ALA A 748 1.08 -6.55 -15.49
C ALA A 748 0.19 -6.58 -16.75
N VAL A 749 -1.13 -6.70 -16.58
CA VAL A 749 -2.10 -6.65 -17.68
C VAL A 749 -2.03 -5.29 -18.40
N THR A 750 -1.96 -4.20 -17.64
CA THR A 750 -1.82 -2.85 -18.20
C THR A 750 -0.50 -2.70 -18.97
N ALA A 751 0.60 -3.21 -18.41
CA ALA A 751 1.92 -3.18 -19.06
C ALA A 751 1.94 -3.94 -20.38
N VAL A 752 1.38 -5.15 -20.42
CA VAL A 752 1.25 -5.96 -21.64
C VAL A 752 0.39 -5.25 -22.68
N SER A 753 -0.73 -4.66 -22.26
CA SER A 753 -1.62 -3.90 -23.15
C SER A 753 -0.90 -2.68 -23.75
N LEU A 754 -0.13 -1.94 -22.96
CA LEU A 754 0.67 -0.81 -23.43
C LEU A 754 1.80 -1.25 -24.37
N ALA A 755 2.46 -2.36 -24.07
CA ALA A 755 3.49 -2.94 -24.95
C ALA A 755 2.91 -3.38 -26.29
N CYS A 756 1.69 -3.95 -26.31
CA CYS A 756 0.94 -4.24 -27.52
C CYS A 756 0.69 -3.00 -28.39
N VAL A 757 0.20 -1.91 -27.77
CA VAL A 757 -0.07 -0.64 -28.45
C VAL A 757 1.23 -0.06 -29.03
N GLY A 758 2.34 -0.13 -28.28
CA GLY A 758 3.66 0.31 -28.73
C GLY A 758 4.19 -0.48 -29.94
N LEU A 759 4.10 -1.80 -29.86
CA LEU A 759 4.51 -2.70 -30.95
C LEU A 759 3.65 -2.49 -32.20
N TYR A 760 2.32 -2.45 -32.04
CA TYR A 760 1.38 -2.15 -33.13
C TYR A 760 1.69 -0.80 -33.80
N GLY A 761 1.85 0.26 -32.97
CA GLY A 761 2.14 1.61 -33.49
C GLY A 761 3.47 1.69 -34.26
N THR A 762 4.52 1.06 -33.74
CA THR A 762 5.84 1.02 -34.39
C THR A 762 5.82 0.23 -35.68
N LEU A 763 5.16 -0.93 -35.71
CA LEU A 763 5.05 -1.76 -36.93
C LEU A 763 4.15 -1.09 -37.98
N SER A 764 3.02 -0.49 -37.59
CA SER A 764 2.17 0.26 -38.51
C SER A 764 2.93 1.41 -39.15
N TYR A 765 3.78 2.08 -38.42
CA TYR A 765 4.66 3.13 -38.92
C TYR A 765 5.73 2.56 -39.91
N LEU A 766 6.40 1.46 -39.56
CA LEU A 766 7.37 0.81 -40.44
C LEU A 766 6.74 0.35 -41.78
N VAL A 767 5.49 -0.13 -41.71
CA VAL A 767 4.70 -0.48 -42.89
C VAL A 767 4.42 0.76 -43.76
N SER A 768 4.02 1.88 -43.15
CA SER A 768 3.74 3.11 -43.89
C SER A 768 4.99 3.65 -44.62
N LEU A 769 6.15 3.60 -43.96
CA LEU A 769 7.43 3.99 -44.60
C LEU A 769 7.85 3.10 -45.72
N ARG A 770 7.54 1.81 -45.70
CA ARG A 770 7.92 0.84 -46.75
C ARG A 770 6.79 0.53 -47.71
N ARG A 771 5.73 1.37 -47.76
CA ARG A 771 4.55 1.13 -48.61
C ARG A 771 4.91 0.99 -50.08
N ARG A 772 5.81 1.85 -50.61
CA ARG A 772 6.32 1.78 -52.01
C ARG A 772 7.16 0.55 -52.24
N GLU A 773 8.05 0.19 -51.32
CA GLU A 773 8.90 -1.02 -51.45
C GLU A 773 8.01 -2.27 -51.48
N VAL A 774 7.02 -2.35 -50.64
CA VAL A 774 6.05 -3.46 -50.58
C VAL A 774 5.22 -3.51 -51.88
N ALA A 775 4.74 -2.34 -52.35
CA ALA A 775 4.00 -2.27 -53.62
C ALA A 775 4.83 -2.73 -54.80
N LEU A 776 6.11 -2.31 -54.90
CA LEU A 776 7.05 -2.77 -55.94
C LEU A 776 7.28 -4.28 -55.89
N ARG A 777 7.49 -4.85 -54.69
CA ARG A 777 7.68 -6.31 -54.55
C ARG A 777 6.43 -7.10 -54.96
N LEU A 778 5.24 -6.61 -54.58
CA LEU A 778 3.97 -7.25 -54.94
C LEU A 778 3.74 -7.15 -56.49
N ALA A 779 4.11 -6.01 -57.10
CA ALA A 779 4.06 -5.84 -58.54
C ALA A 779 5.04 -6.76 -59.30
N LEU A 780 6.18 -7.10 -58.69
CA LEU A 780 7.19 -8.04 -59.22
C LEU A 780 6.87 -9.51 -58.91
N GLY A 781 5.70 -9.81 -58.31
CA GLY A 781 5.23 -11.18 -58.12
C GLY A 781 5.49 -11.78 -56.72
N ALA A 782 5.92 -10.99 -55.72
CA ALA A 782 6.08 -11.49 -54.37
C ALA A 782 4.73 -11.93 -53.75
N LEU A 783 4.74 -13.09 -53.07
CA LEU A 783 3.55 -13.61 -52.42
C LEU A 783 3.19 -12.75 -51.18
N ARG A 784 1.88 -12.49 -50.96
CA ARG A 784 1.38 -11.75 -49.82
C ARG A 784 1.87 -12.35 -48.50
N ASN A 785 1.94 -13.68 -48.39
CA ASN A 785 2.41 -14.36 -47.16
C ASN A 785 3.89 -14.09 -46.86
N GLN A 786 4.74 -13.83 -47.89
CA GLN A 786 6.15 -13.46 -47.70
C GLN A 786 6.27 -12.07 -47.07
N VAL A 787 5.43 -11.12 -47.52
CA VAL A 787 5.37 -9.77 -46.96
C VAL A 787 4.90 -9.81 -45.49
N VAL A 788 3.82 -10.57 -45.22
CA VAL A 788 3.33 -10.77 -43.86
C VAL A 788 4.41 -11.38 -42.95
N GLY A 789 5.08 -12.47 -43.46
CA GLY A 789 6.15 -13.16 -42.72
C GLY A 789 7.33 -12.25 -42.39
N GLN A 790 7.72 -11.33 -43.29
CA GLN A 790 8.81 -10.38 -43.07
C GLN A 790 8.52 -9.40 -41.91
N PHE A 791 7.33 -8.78 -41.91
CA PHE A 791 6.96 -7.84 -40.83
C PHE A 791 6.71 -8.56 -39.48
N LEU A 792 6.10 -9.74 -39.50
CA LEU A 792 5.92 -10.59 -38.34
C LEU A 792 7.28 -11.00 -37.74
N ALA A 793 8.27 -11.37 -38.57
CA ALA A 793 9.61 -11.71 -38.11
C ALA A 793 10.33 -10.53 -37.45
N VAL A 794 10.14 -9.28 -37.92
CA VAL A 794 10.68 -8.08 -37.23
C VAL A 794 10.04 -7.90 -35.85
N GLY A 795 8.71 -8.00 -35.76
CA GLY A 795 8.00 -7.89 -34.50
C GLY A 795 8.40 -8.98 -33.50
N LEU A 796 8.48 -10.23 -33.96
CA LEU A 796 8.85 -11.39 -33.14
C LEU A 796 10.31 -11.32 -32.66
N ARG A 797 11.25 -10.94 -33.49
CA ARG A 797 12.67 -10.74 -33.12
C ARG A 797 12.79 -9.67 -32.05
N THR A 798 12.06 -8.56 -32.15
CA THR A 798 12.04 -7.51 -31.15
C THR A 798 11.44 -8.00 -29.82
N ALA A 799 10.36 -8.78 -29.91
CA ALA A 799 9.74 -9.39 -28.72
C ALA A 799 10.68 -10.38 -28.02
N VAL A 800 11.38 -11.24 -28.78
CA VAL A 800 12.37 -12.20 -28.24
C VAL A 800 13.52 -11.46 -27.54
N LEU A 801 14.07 -10.41 -28.14
CA LEU A 801 15.11 -9.58 -27.50
C LEU A 801 14.59 -8.95 -26.20
N GLY A 802 13.34 -8.45 -26.22
CA GLY A 802 12.68 -7.93 -25.05
C GLY A 802 12.45 -9.01 -23.98
N CYS A 803 12.04 -10.22 -24.36
CA CYS A 803 11.89 -11.35 -23.46
C CYS A 803 13.20 -11.73 -22.78
N VAL A 804 14.31 -11.81 -23.50
CA VAL A 804 15.64 -12.11 -22.93
C VAL A 804 16.06 -11.05 -21.91
N ALA A 805 15.96 -9.77 -22.27
CA ALA A 805 16.26 -8.67 -21.34
C ALA A 805 15.30 -8.67 -20.14
N GLY A 806 14.01 -8.93 -20.38
CA GLY A 806 12.97 -9.00 -19.36
C GLY A 806 13.18 -10.14 -18.37
N LEU A 807 13.66 -11.30 -18.80
CA LEU A 807 13.99 -12.41 -17.92
C LEU A 807 15.13 -12.08 -16.96
N VAL A 808 16.15 -11.34 -17.42
CA VAL A 808 17.26 -10.88 -16.57
C VAL A 808 16.72 -9.93 -15.49
N LEU A 809 15.87 -8.97 -15.88
CA LEU A 809 15.23 -8.05 -14.94
C LEU A 809 14.27 -8.78 -14.00
N ALA A 810 13.52 -9.75 -14.52
CA ALA A 810 12.60 -10.57 -13.73
C ALA A 810 13.32 -11.39 -12.67
N ALA A 811 14.50 -11.95 -12.98
CA ALA A 811 15.32 -12.68 -12.01
C ALA A 811 15.80 -11.77 -10.85
N ALA A 812 16.17 -10.52 -11.15
CA ALA A 812 16.51 -9.53 -10.12
C ALA A 812 15.27 -9.15 -9.29
N PHE A 813 14.12 -8.93 -9.93
CA PHE A 813 12.85 -8.60 -9.27
C PHE A 813 12.33 -9.75 -8.40
N ALA A 814 12.44 -11.00 -8.87
CA ALA A 814 12.05 -12.19 -8.13
C ALA A 814 12.86 -12.38 -6.83
N ARG A 815 14.14 -11.97 -6.81
CA ARG A 815 14.93 -11.95 -5.57
C ARG A 815 14.40 -10.95 -4.55
N LEU A 816 13.88 -9.81 -5.00
CA LEU A 816 13.21 -8.86 -4.11
C LEU A 816 11.89 -9.43 -3.54
N LEU A 817 11.21 -10.27 -4.31
CA LEU A 817 9.95 -10.92 -3.91
C LEU A 817 10.16 -12.18 -3.07
N SER A 818 11.37 -12.76 -2.99
CA SER A 818 11.62 -14.10 -2.41
C SER A 818 11.05 -14.28 -0.99
N GLY A 819 11.14 -13.25 -0.14
CA GLY A 819 10.58 -13.30 1.22
C GLY A 819 9.04 -13.15 1.29
N MET A 820 8.36 -13.05 0.15
CA MET A 820 6.89 -12.93 0.03
C MET A 820 6.27 -14.10 -0.74
N LEU A 821 7.11 -15.02 -1.23
CA LEU A 821 6.68 -16.19 -1.99
C LEU A 821 6.52 -17.38 -1.05
N PHE A 822 5.40 -18.06 -1.15
CA PHE A 822 5.12 -19.31 -0.45
C PHE A 822 5.05 -20.47 -1.44
N GLY A 823 5.80 -21.54 -1.18
CA GLY A 823 5.74 -22.78 -1.96
C GLY A 823 6.21 -22.68 -3.42
N VAL A 824 6.77 -21.52 -3.83
CA VAL A 824 7.17 -21.26 -5.23
C VAL A 824 8.61 -20.74 -5.26
N SER A 825 9.44 -21.36 -6.10
CA SER A 825 10.80 -20.87 -6.34
C SER A 825 10.78 -19.54 -7.10
N PRO A 826 11.71 -18.59 -6.78
CA PRO A 826 11.89 -17.38 -7.58
C PRO A 826 12.16 -17.64 -9.08
N THR A 827 12.62 -18.85 -9.43
CA THR A 827 12.91 -19.31 -10.80
C THR A 827 11.89 -20.31 -11.30
N ASP A 828 10.63 -20.21 -10.89
CA ASP A 828 9.59 -21.15 -11.24
C ASP A 828 9.40 -21.30 -12.76
N THR A 829 9.72 -22.48 -13.28
CA THR A 829 9.73 -22.77 -14.72
C THR A 829 8.33 -22.63 -15.35
N ILE A 830 7.26 -23.00 -14.64
CA ILE A 830 5.89 -22.92 -15.19
C ILE A 830 5.48 -21.47 -15.36
N THR A 831 5.77 -20.63 -14.38
CA THR A 831 5.51 -19.18 -14.47
C THR A 831 6.31 -18.55 -15.60
N ILE A 832 7.61 -18.87 -15.72
CA ILE A 832 8.48 -18.32 -16.77
C ILE A 832 7.98 -18.71 -18.15
N VAL A 833 7.70 -20.00 -18.39
CA VAL A 833 7.19 -20.49 -19.69
C VAL A 833 5.84 -19.86 -20.02
N GLY A 834 4.92 -19.78 -19.03
CA GLY A 834 3.62 -19.14 -19.21
C GLY A 834 3.71 -17.67 -19.59
N VAL A 835 4.59 -16.92 -18.91
CA VAL A 835 4.85 -15.50 -19.21
C VAL A 835 5.40 -15.32 -20.64
N LEU A 836 6.40 -16.11 -21.02
CA LEU A 836 6.98 -16.06 -22.36
C LEU A 836 5.93 -16.41 -23.43
N ALA A 837 5.13 -17.45 -23.22
CA ALA A 837 4.07 -17.84 -24.14
C ALA A 837 3.04 -16.70 -24.31
N ILE A 838 2.55 -16.12 -23.22
CA ILE A 838 1.59 -14.99 -23.26
C ILE A 838 2.18 -13.82 -24.04
N VAL A 839 3.40 -13.38 -23.71
CA VAL A 839 4.03 -12.21 -24.35
C VAL A 839 4.30 -12.45 -25.82
N LEU A 840 4.76 -13.65 -26.22
CA LEU A 840 5.01 -13.98 -27.61
C LEU A 840 3.72 -14.08 -28.43
N VAL A 841 2.66 -14.69 -27.89
CA VAL A 841 1.34 -14.77 -28.55
C VAL A 841 0.76 -13.37 -28.74
N VAL A 842 0.78 -12.56 -27.69
CA VAL A 842 0.27 -11.18 -27.72
C VAL A 842 1.08 -10.31 -28.71
N SER A 843 2.42 -10.46 -28.71
CA SER A 843 3.29 -9.75 -29.66
C SER A 843 3.06 -10.19 -31.12
N ALA A 844 2.83 -11.48 -31.34
CA ALA A 844 2.46 -12.01 -32.64
C ALA A 844 1.12 -11.44 -33.13
N ALA A 845 0.10 -11.43 -32.28
CA ALA A 845 -1.21 -10.86 -32.58
C ALA A 845 -1.14 -9.35 -32.87
N ALA A 846 -0.39 -8.59 -32.08
CA ALA A 846 -0.18 -7.15 -32.28
C ALA A 846 0.56 -6.85 -33.58
N SER A 847 1.46 -7.75 -34.04
CA SER A 847 2.24 -7.62 -35.27
C SER A 847 1.46 -8.04 -36.51
N LEU A 848 0.51 -8.95 -36.38
CA LEU A 848 -0.23 -9.55 -37.49
C LEU A 848 -1.12 -8.51 -38.22
N ILE A 849 -1.80 -7.66 -37.45
CA ILE A 849 -2.72 -6.65 -38.05
C ILE A 849 -1.99 -5.67 -38.97
N PRO A 850 -0.87 -5.01 -38.61
CA PRO A 850 -0.10 -4.15 -39.49
C PRO A 850 0.49 -4.92 -40.67
N ALA A 851 0.97 -6.14 -40.43
CA ALA A 851 1.55 -6.99 -41.50
C ALA A 851 0.53 -7.38 -42.57
N VAL A 852 -0.70 -7.75 -42.19
CA VAL A 852 -1.79 -8.05 -43.13
C VAL A 852 -2.24 -6.78 -43.88
N ARG A 853 -2.29 -5.63 -43.23
CA ARG A 853 -2.57 -4.35 -43.90
C ARG A 853 -1.50 -4.01 -44.96
N ALA A 854 -0.22 -4.25 -44.63
CA ALA A 854 0.87 -4.10 -45.61
C ALA A 854 0.68 -4.98 -46.88
N ALA A 855 0.27 -6.22 -46.70
CA ALA A 855 0.04 -7.16 -47.78
C ALA A 855 -1.20 -6.89 -48.64
N ARG A 856 -2.12 -6.02 -48.20
CA ARG A 856 -3.34 -5.61 -48.92
C ARG A 856 -3.19 -4.30 -49.69
N VAL A 857 -1.99 -3.71 -49.76
CA VAL A 857 -1.73 -2.48 -50.51
C VAL A 857 -1.88 -2.77 -52.00
N GLU A 858 -2.70 -1.97 -52.68
CA GLU A 858 -2.85 -2.07 -54.16
C GLU A 858 -1.63 -1.45 -54.85
N PRO A 859 -0.85 -2.24 -55.65
CA PRO A 859 0.40 -1.76 -56.25
C PRO A 859 0.22 -0.53 -57.13
N MET A 860 -0.87 -0.49 -57.91
CA MET A 860 -1.15 0.60 -58.85
C MET A 860 -1.49 1.92 -58.19
N GLN A 861 -2.20 1.90 -57.06
CA GLN A 861 -2.54 3.12 -56.31
C GLN A 861 -1.30 3.67 -55.57
N ALA A 862 -0.50 2.79 -54.96
CA ALA A 862 0.69 3.18 -54.21
C ALA A 862 1.84 3.73 -55.09
N LEU A 863 1.83 3.40 -56.38
CA LEU A 863 2.80 3.93 -57.40
C LEU A 863 2.27 5.22 -58.09
N ARG A 864 0.97 5.52 -58.03
CA ARG A 864 0.32 6.72 -58.60
C ARG A 864 0.18 7.89 -57.65
N GLU A 865 0.27 7.67 -56.32
CA GLU A 865 0.27 8.76 -55.32
C GLU A 865 1.61 9.52 -55.41
N GLU A 866 1.70 10.54 -56.27
CA GLU A 866 2.73 11.57 -56.29
C GLU A 866 2.42 12.71 -55.31
#